data_ac510a1b74bae4aec4ea283da0462b2a
#
_entry.id   ac510a1b74bae4aec4ea283da0462b2a
#
_cell.length_a   1.000
_cell.length_b   1.000
_cell.length_c   1.000
_cell.angle_alpha   90.00
_cell.angle_beta   90.00
_cell.angle_gamma   90.00
#
_symmetry.space_group_name_H-M   'P 1'
#
loop_
_entity.id
_entity.type
_entity.pdbx_description
1 polymer ?
#
loop_
_entity_poly.entity_id
_entity_poly.type
_entity_poly.pdbx_seq_one_letter_code
_entity_poly.pdbx_strand_id
1 'polypeptide(L)'
;MNKMVKLLLACTGILLFPAAGAASKEHTLRNDKLQVSIDDRGRLTSIKNLETGRDYAGGDYLWRLYYDTQKAKEIEVLPGEQTPRISRRGDTLTLTYDRLNATDFTTREAVKLDMRLTLDITLEGDEVRFASKIENDQPHTIVRELHYPLVGGMPLPEDHKLLLTHTGGQLYDDPKGMIFRHSNASPYKTPAQKFRQMDAKYPMRTVTGGTGGCMASNCFAYVGDSEGIYFGSHDTTFQDTGHGLRLYPDAEGEFTRLESGFYKFPHCFAGETWTCDANVIAPYTGSWHETSKHYRRWADTWWDHRDAPMWVKKMRSWQRIIFRHQYGELLFKYTDLPGRIKDVGESVGADAVFTFGWWETGMDHGNPHYNADPAQGGDAGWKKAIADYKKDGGKVLLYFNGKLIDRESEFYKSGRGKEICYRDNTGAELFEQYRFTGQGTFLADYNARTFVVADTRAPIWRKMLLEWADRAREYGANSVFYDQLGYGERATNWDLSREFPVPNMRVIADKAEVLKMVRDRNVSFDPEFALGTEWLTDVTAQYCDYIHIYQVTAGKYSFIDWFRYTFPEIIISDREIRDDTDIERRVNNTLLKGLRNDIEIYRCRDLIDKTPHYQAYLAQVNAIKGKYEDLLLVGTYRDTEGFTLSNPGIEARAYTNGDGMAVVATRTQEGAAVKGAIEVPGYRFTEASTLGGARVSADGREVTLGQYDLAVLVYEKTK
;
A
#
# COMPACT_ATOMS: atom_id res chain seq x y z
N MET A 1 26.64 51.03 31.80
CA MET A 1 27.84 51.67 31.25
C MET A 1 28.73 50.58 30.68
N ASN A 2 28.83 50.59 29.38
CA ASN A 2 29.96 50.14 28.54
C ASN A 2 30.40 48.71 28.42
N LYS A 3 30.25 48.24 27.17
CA LYS A 3 31.13 47.33 26.42
C LYS A 3 31.14 45.87 26.85
N MET A 4 30.13 45.14 26.35
CA MET A 4 30.34 43.78 25.83
C MET A 4 29.21 43.41 24.89
N VAL A 5 29.12 44.10 23.77
CA VAL A 5 28.33 43.70 22.61
C VAL A 5 29.24 43.88 21.44
N LYS A 6 29.72 42.77 20.89
CA LYS A 6 30.19 42.59 19.50
C LYS A 6 31.20 41.42 19.42
N LEU A 7 30.66 40.23 19.34
CA LEU A 7 31.33 39.12 18.63
C LEU A 7 30.27 38.07 18.28
N LEU A 8 29.42 38.42 17.37
CA LEU A 8 28.53 37.52 16.67
C LEU A 8 28.44 38.05 15.25
N LEU A 9 29.39 37.64 14.43
CA LEU A 9 29.29 37.82 12.99
C LEU A 9 30.33 36.91 12.32
N ALA A 10 29.83 36.26 11.30
CA ALA A 10 30.57 35.60 10.23
C ALA A 10 30.67 34.07 10.32
N CYS A 11 29.57 33.42 9.99
CA CYS A 11 29.58 32.24 9.14
C CYS A 11 28.39 32.30 8.19
N THR A 12 28.23 33.39 7.47
CA THR A 12 27.47 33.46 6.22
C THR A 12 28.35 32.84 5.14
N GLY A 13 28.17 31.55 4.89
CA GLY A 13 28.64 30.95 3.68
C GLY A 13 27.85 31.58 2.52
N ILE A 14 28.42 32.61 1.92
CA ILE A 14 27.96 33.16 0.63
C ILE A 14 28.08 32.03 -0.37
N LEU A 15 26.95 31.49 -0.82
CA LEU A 15 26.86 30.72 -2.05
C LEU A 15 27.18 31.68 -3.20
N LEU A 16 28.46 31.80 -3.54
CA LEU A 16 28.91 32.40 -4.79
C LEU A 16 28.38 31.52 -5.91
N PHE A 17 27.33 32.01 -6.59
CA PHE A 17 27.00 31.53 -7.91
C PHE A 17 28.22 31.82 -8.79
N PRO A 18 28.85 30.80 -9.42
CA PRO A 18 29.91 31.09 -10.37
C PRO A 18 29.30 31.83 -11.55
N ALA A 19 29.94 32.92 -11.92
CA ALA A 19 29.69 33.68 -13.15
C ALA A 19 29.63 32.72 -14.35
N ALA A 20 28.86 33.09 -15.37
CA ALA A 20 28.66 32.36 -16.61
C ALA A 20 29.94 31.72 -17.14
N GLY A 21 30.18 30.48 -16.72
CA GLY A 21 31.23 29.63 -17.25
C GLY A 21 30.75 28.98 -18.53
N ALA A 22 31.66 28.60 -19.42
CA ALA A 22 31.43 27.89 -20.66
C ALA A 22 30.30 26.87 -20.50
N ALA A 23 29.34 26.84 -21.46
CA ALA A 23 28.23 25.94 -21.47
C ALA A 23 28.74 24.50 -21.18
N SER A 24 28.29 23.86 -20.08
CA SER A 24 28.67 22.51 -19.77
C SER A 24 28.18 21.58 -20.89
N LYS A 25 29.00 20.65 -21.29
CA LYS A 25 28.64 19.69 -22.32
C LYS A 25 27.46 18.84 -21.81
N GLU A 26 26.43 18.73 -22.63
CA GLU A 26 25.31 17.85 -22.35
C GLU A 26 25.46 16.48 -23.00
N HIS A 27 25.06 15.46 -22.26
CA HIS A 27 24.95 14.08 -22.72
C HIS A 27 23.47 13.71 -22.77
N THR A 28 22.94 13.51 -23.99
CA THR A 28 21.51 13.33 -24.23
C THR A 28 21.21 11.96 -24.82
N LEU A 29 20.21 11.29 -24.26
CA LEU A 29 19.48 10.17 -24.88
C LEU A 29 18.12 10.70 -25.33
N ARG A 30 17.69 10.27 -26.52
CA ARG A 30 16.42 10.70 -27.10
C ARG A 30 15.87 9.64 -28.05
N ASN A 31 14.59 9.43 -27.97
CA ASN A 31 13.79 8.68 -28.95
C ASN A 31 12.62 9.53 -29.47
N ASP A 32 11.58 8.92 -29.99
CA ASP A 32 10.37 9.59 -30.48
C ASP A 32 9.44 10.12 -29.38
N LYS A 33 9.54 9.57 -28.15
CA LYS A 33 8.66 9.90 -27.00
C LYS A 33 9.33 10.74 -25.93
N LEU A 34 10.56 10.41 -25.58
CA LEU A 34 11.25 10.96 -24.43
C LEU A 34 12.64 11.48 -24.75
N GLN A 35 13.07 12.45 -23.94
CA GLN A 35 14.45 12.91 -23.87
C GLN A 35 14.92 12.91 -22.42
N VAL A 36 16.13 12.43 -22.18
CA VAL A 36 16.84 12.59 -20.90
C VAL A 36 18.23 13.14 -21.16
N SER A 37 18.63 14.16 -20.40
CA SER A 37 19.95 14.81 -20.54
C SER A 37 20.59 15.01 -19.18
N ILE A 38 21.92 14.84 -19.13
CA ILE A 38 22.77 15.15 -17.99
C ILE A 38 23.94 16.03 -18.44
N ASP A 39 24.43 16.86 -17.53
CA ASP A 39 25.63 17.63 -17.78
C ASP A 39 26.94 16.88 -17.36
N ASP A 40 28.10 17.48 -17.67
CA ASP A 40 29.43 16.92 -17.33
C ASP A 40 29.64 16.74 -15.81
N ARG A 41 28.79 17.35 -14.97
CA ARG A 41 28.84 17.21 -13.51
C ARG A 41 27.89 16.12 -12.99
N GLY A 42 27.13 15.48 -13.87
CA GLY A 42 26.13 14.46 -13.51
C GLY A 42 24.84 15.03 -12.94
N ARG A 43 24.46 16.29 -13.30
CA ARG A 43 23.16 16.87 -12.96
C ARG A 43 22.14 16.51 -14.04
N LEU A 44 20.91 16.22 -13.64
CA LEU A 44 19.80 15.97 -14.56
C LEU A 44 19.28 17.29 -15.12
N THR A 45 19.58 17.57 -16.39
CA THR A 45 19.22 18.83 -17.06
C THR A 45 17.93 18.74 -17.88
N SER A 46 17.50 17.52 -18.23
CA SER A 46 16.21 17.28 -18.92
C SER A 46 15.68 15.89 -18.61
N ILE A 47 14.39 15.78 -18.34
CA ILE A 47 13.58 14.55 -18.42
C ILE A 47 12.23 14.96 -18.99
N LYS A 48 12.11 14.83 -20.31
CA LYS A 48 11.10 15.54 -21.10
C LYS A 48 10.18 14.59 -21.85
N ASN A 49 8.88 14.83 -21.72
CA ASN A 49 7.88 14.29 -22.64
C ASN A 49 7.93 15.07 -23.95
N LEU A 50 8.20 14.42 -25.06
CA LEU A 50 8.33 15.09 -26.36
C LEU A 50 6.99 15.37 -27.03
N GLU A 51 5.94 14.67 -26.64
CA GLU A 51 4.59 14.88 -27.15
C GLU A 51 3.98 16.16 -26.57
N THR A 52 4.05 16.36 -25.25
CA THR A 52 3.52 17.56 -24.59
C THR A 52 4.54 18.71 -24.52
N GLY A 53 5.82 18.40 -24.71
CA GLY A 53 6.91 19.35 -24.54
C GLY A 53 7.27 19.63 -23.07
N ARG A 54 6.63 18.98 -22.09
CA ARG A 54 6.88 19.17 -20.67
C ARG A 54 8.22 18.58 -20.26
N ASP A 55 9.03 19.40 -19.57
CA ASP A 55 10.28 18.97 -18.94
C ASP A 55 10.14 19.05 -17.41
N TYR A 56 10.47 17.95 -16.72
CA TYR A 56 10.36 17.84 -15.28
C TYR A 56 11.70 17.99 -14.55
N ALA A 57 12.83 18.17 -15.27
CA ALA A 57 14.12 18.33 -14.63
C ALA A 57 14.36 19.77 -14.15
N GLY A 58 14.90 19.93 -12.95
CA GLY A 58 15.29 21.22 -12.37
C GLY A 58 16.80 21.51 -12.39
N GLY A 59 17.61 20.64 -13.00
CA GLY A 59 19.05 20.83 -13.12
C GLY A 59 19.86 20.43 -11.86
N ASP A 60 19.27 19.66 -10.95
CA ASP A 60 19.93 19.17 -9.73
C ASP A 60 20.64 17.82 -9.94
N TYR A 61 21.43 17.42 -8.94
CA TYR A 61 22.12 16.14 -8.95
C TYR A 61 21.19 14.96 -8.80
N LEU A 62 21.50 13.85 -9.50
CA LEU A 62 20.70 12.63 -9.56
C LEU A 62 20.79 11.74 -8.32
N TRP A 63 21.75 11.95 -7.44
CA TRP A 63 22.01 11.01 -6.36
C TRP A 63 22.56 11.64 -5.08
N ARG A 64 22.45 10.91 -3.96
CA ARG A 64 23.18 11.10 -2.70
C ARG A 64 23.48 9.74 -2.09
N LEU A 65 24.57 9.63 -1.33
CA LEU A 65 24.93 8.42 -0.63
C LEU A 65 25.22 8.74 0.83
N TYR A 66 24.79 7.85 1.71
CA TYR A 66 25.04 7.95 3.14
C TYR A 66 25.75 6.69 3.64
N TYR A 67 26.78 6.87 4.47
CA TYR A 67 27.53 5.77 5.04
C TYR A 67 27.80 5.97 6.53
N ASP A 68 28.05 4.86 7.23
CA ASP A 68 28.45 4.82 8.61
C ASP A 68 29.92 4.44 8.72
N THR A 69 30.56 4.93 9.79
CA THR A 69 31.87 4.48 10.29
C THR A 69 31.71 3.94 11.71
N GLN A 70 32.79 3.42 12.32
CA GLN A 70 32.76 3.05 13.72
C GLN A 70 32.48 4.25 14.67
N LYS A 71 32.82 5.47 14.24
CA LYS A 71 32.76 6.69 15.08
C LYS A 71 31.60 7.61 14.74
N ALA A 72 31.09 7.57 13.50
CA ALA A 72 30.07 8.49 13.03
C ALA A 72 29.03 7.78 12.17
N LYS A 73 27.82 8.27 12.20
CA LYS A 73 26.65 7.72 11.50
C LYS A 73 26.11 8.73 10.49
N GLU A 74 25.45 8.22 9.45
CA GLU A 74 24.74 9.00 8.44
C GLU A 74 25.62 10.10 7.80
N ILE A 75 26.87 9.76 7.48
CA ILE A 75 27.79 10.70 6.82
C ILE A 75 27.37 10.81 5.36
N GLU A 76 27.07 12.02 4.93
CA GLU A 76 26.63 12.31 3.56
C GLU A 76 27.82 12.46 2.61
N VAL A 77 27.77 11.79 1.47
CA VAL A 77 28.65 12.04 0.32
C VAL A 77 27.91 12.97 -0.64
N LEU A 78 28.44 14.16 -0.82
CA LEU A 78 27.83 15.20 -1.66
C LEU A 78 28.18 15.00 -3.13
N PRO A 79 27.20 14.86 -4.04
CA PRO A 79 27.46 14.69 -5.47
C PRO A 79 28.18 15.90 -6.10
N GLY A 80 27.95 17.10 -5.56
CA GLY A 80 28.60 18.33 -6.03
C GLY A 80 30.13 18.36 -5.82
N GLU A 81 30.67 17.51 -4.95
CA GLU A 81 32.10 17.34 -4.69
C GLU A 81 32.74 16.25 -5.58
N GLN A 82 31.93 15.63 -6.44
CA GLN A 82 32.35 14.53 -7.31
C GLN A 82 32.43 14.99 -8.78
N THR A 83 33.28 14.27 -9.52
CA THR A 83 33.35 14.41 -10.98
C THR A 83 33.20 13.02 -11.61
N PRO A 84 32.12 12.74 -12.31
CA PRO A 84 31.93 11.44 -12.96
C PRO A 84 32.78 11.33 -14.24
N ARG A 85 33.18 10.10 -14.56
CA ARG A 85 33.51 9.73 -15.93
C ARG A 85 32.24 9.28 -16.62
N ILE A 86 31.84 9.99 -17.68
CA ILE A 86 30.60 9.73 -18.41
C ILE A 86 30.95 9.00 -19.72
N SER A 87 30.26 7.90 -19.96
CA SER A 87 30.36 7.15 -21.22
C SER A 87 28.97 6.84 -21.76
N ARG A 88 28.89 6.64 -23.07
CA ARG A 88 27.63 6.22 -23.74
C ARG A 88 27.82 4.93 -24.50
N ARG A 89 26.87 3.99 -24.34
CA ARG A 89 26.79 2.78 -25.15
C ARG A 89 25.34 2.57 -25.59
N GLY A 90 25.06 2.79 -26.87
CA GLY A 90 23.69 2.74 -27.38
C GLY A 90 22.79 3.76 -26.67
N ASP A 91 21.72 3.27 -26.06
CA ASP A 91 20.72 4.06 -25.35
C ASP A 91 20.99 4.13 -23.83
N THR A 92 22.22 3.85 -23.39
CA THR A 92 22.66 3.93 -22.01
C THR A 92 23.78 4.96 -21.84
N LEU A 93 23.60 5.85 -20.85
CA LEU A 93 24.65 6.70 -20.29
C LEU A 93 25.12 6.09 -18.96
N THR A 94 26.43 5.92 -18.79
CA THR A 94 27.03 5.43 -17.55
C THR A 94 27.88 6.52 -16.91
N LEU A 95 27.59 6.85 -15.64
CA LEU A 95 28.38 7.70 -14.79
C LEU A 95 29.18 6.86 -13.82
N THR A 96 30.50 6.97 -13.84
CA THR A 96 31.39 6.24 -12.94
C THR A 96 32.15 7.20 -12.04
N TYR A 97 32.07 6.98 -10.75
CA TYR A 97 32.84 7.67 -9.70
C TYR A 97 33.78 6.63 -9.08
N ASP A 98 35.06 6.65 -9.50
CA ASP A 98 36.01 5.59 -9.15
C ASP A 98 36.45 5.61 -7.66
N ARG A 99 36.49 6.77 -7.04
CA ARG A 99 36.73 6.99 -5.60
C ARG A 99 35.93 8.22 -5.16
N LEU A 100 35.16 8.07 -4.09
CA LEU A 100 34.29 9.13 -3.62
C LEU A 100 35.06 10.12 -2.72
N ASN A 101 34.88 11.41 -2.98
CA ASN A 101 35.35 12.46 -2.07
C ASN A 101 34.34 12.61 -0.94
N ALA A 102 34.82 12.74 0.28
CA ALA A 102 34.01 12.97 1.46
C ALA A 102 34.76 13.90 2.45
N THR A 103 34.04 14.40 3.42
CA THR A 103 34.62 15.12 4.55
C THR A 103 34.62 14.22 5.77
N ASP A 104 35.80 13.96 6.37
CA ASP A 104 35.85 13.23 7.63
C ASP A 104 35.06 13.97 8.69
N PHE A 105 34.12 13.27 9.32
CA PHE A 105 33.21 13.88 10.26
C PHE A 105 33.89 14.43 11.51
N THR A 106 34.98 13.78 11.92
CA THR A 106 35.73 14.08 13.17
C THR A 106 36.77 15.18 12.96
N THR A 107 37.58 15.06 11.90
CA THR A 107 38.68 15.99 11.62
C THR A 107 38.29 17.18 10.75
N ARG A 108 37.17 17.07 10.03
CA ARG A 108 36.73 18.02 9.01
C ARG A 108 37.66 18.13 7.80
N GLU A 109 38.56 17.19 7.64
CA GLU A 109 39.46 17.12 6.50
C GLU A 109 38.84 16.40 5.33
N ALA A 110 39.20 16.79 4.10
CA ALA A 110 38.82 16.11 2.90
C ALA A 110 39.49 14.73 2.81
N VAL A 111 38.72 13.69 2.56
CA VAL A 111 39.20 12.32 2.43
C VAL A 111 38.69 11.73 1.12
N LYS A 112 39.41 10.74 0.59
CA LYS A 112 38.98 9.91 -0.52
C LYS A 112 38.63 8.53 0.01
N LEU A 113 37.37 8.14 -0.18
CA LEU A 113 36.89 6.82 0.19
C LEU A 113 37.22 5.82 -0.91
N ASP A 114 37.62 4.63 -0.53
CA ASP A 114 37.83 3.50 -1.44
C ASP A 114 36.47 2.85 -1.76
N MET A 115 35.59 3.66 -2.35
CA MET A 115 34.25 3.29 -2.78
C MET A 115 34.06 3.70 -4.23
N ARG A 116 33.54 2.79 -5.05
CA ARG A 116 33.14 3.08 -6.43
C ARG A 116 31.61 3.10 -6.52
N LEU A 117 31.09 4.14 -7.17
CA LEU A 117 29.69 4.25 -7.53
C LEU A 117 29.55 4.28 -9.05
N THR A 118 28.74 3.37 -9.60
CA THR A 118 28.37 3.35 -11.02
C THR A 118 26.87 3.54 -11.14
N LEU A 119 26.45 4.49 -11.98
CA LEU A 119 25.06 4.83 -12.22
C LEU A 119 24.78 4.75 -13.72
N ASP A 120 23.79 3.94 -14.10
CA ASP A 120 23.35 3.81 -15.48
C ASP A 120 22.00 4.50 -15.67
N ILE A 121 21.85 5.18 -16.81
CA ILE A 121 20.60 5.79 -17.27
C ILE A 121 20.34 5.22 -18.65
N THR A 122 19.26 4.46 -18.81
CA THR A 122 18.90 3.81 -20.08
C THR A 122 17.54 4.28 -20.54
N LEU A 123 17.42 4.68 -21.79
CA LEU A 123 16.15 5.05 -22.42
C LEU A 123 15.52 3.81 -23.08
N GLU A 124 14.39 3.34 -22.55
CA GLU A 124 13.68 2.14 -23.01
C GLU A 124 12.22 2.48 -23.36
N GLY A 125 11.94 2.65 -24.67
CA GLY A 125 10.57 2.94 -25.12
C GLY A 125 10.01 4.24 -24.53
N ASP A 126 9.01 4.13 -23.65
CA ASP A 126 8.35 5.24 -22.97
C ASP A 126 8.80 5.41 -21.49
N GLU A 127 9.92 4.80 -21.11
CA GLU A 127 10.47 4.84 -19.76
C GLU A 127 11.98 5.16 -19.77
N VAL A 128 12.45 5.81 -18.70
CA VAL A 128 13.87 5.96 -18.40
C VAL A 128 14.19 5.06 -17.23
N ARG A 129 15.05 4.07 -17.44
CA ARG A 129 15.51 3.11 -16.41
C ARG A 129 16.82 3.59 -15.78
N PHE A 130 16.90 3.40 -14.48
CA PHE A 130 18.04 3.82 -13.65
C PHE A 130 18.59 2.62 -12.88
N ALA A 131 19.83 2.24 -13.15
CA ALA A 131 20.53 1.19 -12.43
C ALA A 131 21.72 1.74 -11.64
N SER A 132 22.07 1.08 -10.55
CA SER A 132 23.16 1.50 -9.68
C SER A 132 23.98 0.33 -9.18
N LYS A 133 25.30 0.56 -9.01
CA LYS A 133 26.24 -0.38 -8.40
C LYS A 133 27.14 0.35 -7.42
N ILE A 134 27.28 -0.20 -6.23
CA ILE A 134 28.24 0.24 -5.20
C ILE A 134 29.25 -0.87 -4.98
N GLU A 135 30.54 -0.54 -5.04
CA GLU A 135 31.66 -1.40 -4.63
C GLU A 135 32.31 -0.70 -3.43
N ASN A 136 32.21 -1.29 -2.24
CA ASN A 136 32.68 -0.67 -1.00
C ASN A 136 33.92 -1.39 -0.48
N ASP A 137 35.10 -0.90 -0.87
CA ASP A 137 36.39 -1.41 -0.37
C ASP A 137 36.94 -0.58 0.82
N GLN A 138 36.18 0.43 1.27
CA GLN A 138 36.62 1.29 2.39
C GLN A 138 36.51 0.55 3.72
N PRO A 139 37.66 0.31 4.44
CA PRO A 139 37.64 -0.41 5.71
C PRO A 139 36.75 0.24 6.77
N HIS A 140 36.08 -0.59 7.58
CA HIS A 140 35.27 -0.17 8.72
C HIS A 140 34.12 0.77 8.39
N THR A 141 33.53 0.63 7.19
CA THR A 141 32.39 1.40 6.73
C THR A 141 31.23 0.50 6.32
N ILE A 142 30.03 1.06 6.33
CA ILE A 142 28.81 0.46 5.79
C ILE A 142 28.09 1.53 5.01
N VAL A 143 27.82 1.31 3.71
CA VAL A 143 26.94 2.17 2.95
C VAL A 143 25.50 1.86 3.35
N ARG A 144 24.81 2.85 3.91
CA ARG A 144 23.47 2.69 4.50
C ARG A 144 22.35 3.00 3.53
N GLU A 145 22.48 4.11 2.81
CA GLU A 145 21.45 4.57 1.89
C GLU A 145 22.08 5.07 0.58
N LEU A 146 21.43 4.73 -0.53
CA LEU A 146 21.65 5.36 -1.83
C LEU A 146 20.33 5.96 -2.30
N HIS A 147 20.31 7.28 -2.49
CA HIS A 147 19.21 7.99 -3.11
C HIS A 147 19.50 8.12 -4.60
N TYR A 148 18.76 7.39 -5.44
CA TYR A 148 18.93 7.40 -6.89
C TYR A 148 17.76 6.67 -7.59
N PRO A 149 17.20 7.22 -8.68
CA PRO A 149 17.41 8.57 -9.18
C PRO A 149 16.68 9.62 -8.34
N LEU A 150 17.20 10.85 -8.37
CA LEU A 150 16.55 12.03 -7.81
C LEU A 150 16.24 13.02 -8.93
N VAL A 151 15.03 13.57 -8.94
CA VAL A 151 14.62 14.71 -9.78
C VAL A 151 14.43 15.91 -8.86
N GLY A 152 15.47 16.72 -8.75
CA GLY A 152 15.47 17.87 -7.86
C GLY A 152 15.11 19.18 -8.59
N GLY A 153 14.51 20.11 -7.84
CA GLY A 153 14.04 21.39 -8.40
C GLY A 153 12.89 21.24 -9.42
N MET A 154 12.17 20.12 -9.36
CA MET A 154 11.15 19.74 -10.33
C MET A 154 10.09 20.84 -10.52
N PRO A 155 9.89 21.36 -11.74
CA PRO A 155 8.85 22.32 -12.06
C PRO A 155 7.50 21.60 -12.20
N LEU A 156 6.78 21.48 -11.07
CA LEU A 156 5.49 20.81 -11.04
C LEU A 156 4.37 21.79 -11.41
N PRO A 157 3.53 21.50 -12.44
CA PRO A 157 2.35 22.28 -12.76
C PRO A 157 1.35 22.36 -11.61
N GLU A 158 0.57 23.45 -11.52
CA GLU A 158 -0.39 23.68 -10.42
C GLU A 158 -1.55 22.69 -10.40
N ASP A 159 -1.94 22.14 -11.55
CA ASP A 159 -3.00 21.14 -11.69
C ASP A 159 -2.55 19.74 -11.30
N HIS A 160 -1.25 19.51 -11.11
CA HIS A 160 -0.73 18.18 -10.77
C HIS A 160 -0.99 17.84 -9.31
N LYS A 161 -1.54 16.65 -9.10
CA LYS A 161 -1.82 16.02 -7.81
C LYS A 161 -0.77 14.96 -7.51
N LEU A 162 -0.49 14.73 -6.23
CA LEU A 162 0.38 13.63 -5.80
C LEU A 162 -0.46 12.36 -5.60
N LEU A 163 -0.18 11.36 -6.41
CA LEU A 163 -0.69 10.00 -6.27
C LEU A 163 0.30 9.16 -5.47
N LEU A 164 -0.11 8.67 -4.30
CA LEU A 164 0.59 7.66 -3.53
C LEU A 164 -0.21 6.38 -3.49
N THR A 165 0.45 5.22 -3.55
CA THR A 165 -0.22 3.91 -3.46
C THR A 165 -0.51 3.47 -2.03
N HIS A 166 -0.41 4.39 -1.05
CA HIS A 166 -0.70 4.12 0.36
C HIS A 166 -2.12 3.61 0.54
N THR A 167 -2.26 2.44 1.22
CA THR A 167 -3.55 1.76 1.44
C THR A 167 -4.36 1.55 0.15
N GLY A 168 -3.66 1.21 -0.95
CA GLY A 168 -4.25 0.99 -2.27
C GLY A 168 -4.38 2.23 -3.16
N GLY A 169 -4.28 3.43 -2.60
CA GLY A 169 -4.25 4.69 -3.34
C GLY A 169 -4.73 5.89 -2.53
N GLN A 170 -4.01 6.98 -2.65
CA GLN A 170 -4.37 8.30 -2.14
C GLN A 170 -4.00 9.37 -3.17
N LEU A 171 -4.85 10.37 -3.33
CA LEU A 171 -4.67 11.46 -4.27
C LEU A 171 -4.73 12.81 -3.55
N TYR A 172 -3.64 13.56 -3.60
CA TYR A 172 -3.48 14.83 -2.87
C TYR A 172 -3.44 16.01 -3.82
N ASP A 173 -4.42 16.91 -3.70
CA ASP A 173 -4.56 18.10 -4.54
C ASP A 173 -3.44 19.13 -4.35
N ASP A 174 -2.77 19.14 -3.19
CA ASP A 174 -1.67 20.05 -2.85
C ASP A 174 -0.41 19.23 -2.49
N PRO A 175 0.39 18.79 -3.48
CA PRO A 175 1.58 17.97 -3.25
C PRO A 175 2.59 18.59 -2.29
N LYS A 176 2.93 19.86 -2.49
CA LYS A 176 3.95 20.55 -1.68
C LYS A 176 3.47 20.77 -0.26
N GLY A 177 2.24 21.26 -0.09
CA GLY A 177 1.64 21.42 1.23
C GLY A 177 1.47 20.09 1.96
N MET A 178 1.17 18.99 1.24
CA MET A 178 1.09 17.66 1.83
C MET A 178 2.45 17.19 2.34
N ILE A 179 3.50 17.29 1.54
CA ILE A 179 4.87 16.96 1.94
C ILE A 179 5.29 17.80 3.15
N PHE A 180 4.99 19.09 3.15
CA PHE A 180 5.32 19.99 4.24
C PHE A 180 4.63 19.62 5.55
N ARG A 181 3.30 19.39 5.51
CA ARG A 181 2.48 19.06 6.70
C ARG A 181 2.84 17.71 7.33
N HIS A 182 3.20 16.73 6.49
CA HIS A 182 3.53 15.36 6.94
C HIS A 182 5.03 15.09 7.00
N SER A 183 5.84 16.13 6.95
CA SER A 183 7.27 16.01 7.15
C SER A 183 7.61 15.77 8.61
N ASN A 184 8.58 14.89 8.86
CA ASN A 184 9.15 14.66 10.18
C ASN A 184 9.94 15.90 10.64
N ALA A 185 9.26 16.85 11.28
CA ALA A 185 9.91 17.96 11.96
C ALA A 185 10.31 17.51 13.38
N SER A 186 11.56 17.10 13.58
CA SER A 186 12.07 16.87 14.93
C SER A 186 12.27 18.24 15.63
N PRO A 187 11.70 18.46 16.81
CA PRO A 187 11.93 19.69 17.58
C PRO A 187 13.38 19.85 18.05
N TYR A 188 14.18 18.78 17.95
CA TYR A 188 15.61 18.78 18.29
C TYR A 188 16.52 19.03 17.09
N LYS A 189 15.98 19.12 15.87
CA LYS A 189 16.77 19.54 14.70
C LYS A 189 17.01 21.04 14.80
N THR A 190 18.25 21.42 14.56
CA THR A 190 18.66 22.85 14.56
C THR A 190 17.80 23.68 13.60
N PRO A 191 17.72 25.03 13.78
CA PRO A 191 16.91 25.91 12.95
C PRO A 191 17.18 25.82 11.45
N ALA A 192 18.34 25.32 11.04
CA ALA A 192 18.69 25.06 9.65
C ALA A 192 18.28 23.64 9.22
N GLN A 193 17.01 23.30 9.25
CA GLN A 193 16.55 22.12 8.53
C GLN A 193 16.84 22.32 7.05
N LYS A 194 17.73 21.47 6.50
CA LYS A 194 18.11 21.53 5.11
C LYS A 194 16.96 21.18 4.15
N PHE A 195 15.96 20.43 4.63
CA PHE A 195 14.79 19.98 3.85
C PHE A 195 13.63 19.56 4.75
N ARG A 196 12.44 19.42 4.15
CA ARG A 196 11.26 18.76 4.69
C ARG A 196 11.05 17.46 3.93
N GLN A 197 10.85 16.34 4.61
CA GLN A 197 10.66 15.04 3.97
C GLN A 197 9.42 14.34 4.52
N MET A 198 8.54 13.92 3.61
CA MET A 198 7.43 13.04 3.94
C MET A 198 7.91 11.60 4.09
N ASP A 199 7.43 10.88 5.10
CA ASP A 199 7.77 9.48 5.31
C ASP A 199 6.83 8.59 4.48
N ALA A 200 7.33 8.11 3.33
CA ALA A 200 6.66 7.16 2.46
C ALA A 200 7.62 6.04 2.10
N LYS A 201 7.32 4.81 2.53
CA LYS A 201 8.19 3.63 2.35
C LYS A 201 7.37 2.43 1.92
N TYR A 202 7.83 1.76 0.87
CA TYR A 202 7.28 0.49 0.42
C TYR A 202 8.12 -0.66 1.00
N PRO A 203 7.55 -1.73 1.47
CA PRO A 203 6.15 -1.98 1.84
C PRO A 203 5.90 -1.77 3.34
N MET A 204 6.75 -0.98 3.99
CA MET A 204 6.74 -0.80 5.43
C MET A 204 5.46 -0.12 5.91
N ARG A 205 4.99 -0.53 7.08
CA ARG A 205 3.89 0.15 7.76
C ARG A 205 4.34 1.55 8.19
N THR A 206 3.69 2.56 7.64
CA THR A 206 3.92 3.98 7.98
C THR A 206 2.63 4.62 8.47
N VAL A 207 2.74 5.73 9.19
CA VAL A 207 1.59 6.55 9.58
C VAL A 207 1.64 7.83 8.74
N THR A 208 1.12 7.74 7.52
CA THR A 208 1.02 8.89 6.62
C THR A 208 -0.41 9.42 6.64
N GLY A 209 -0.58 10.72 6.84
CA GLY A 209 -1.91 11.35 6.83
C GLY A 209 -2.82 10.96 8.01
N GLY A 210 -2.29 10.44 9.11
CA GLY A 210 -3.06 10.08 10.31
C GLY A 210 -3.72 8.69 10.27
N THR A 211 -3.61 7.96 9.15
CA THR A 211 -4.10 6.59 9.00
C THR A 211 -2.93 5.61 8.99
N GLY A 212 -3.02 4.54 9.78
CA GLY A 212 -2.06 3.44 9.66
C GLY A 212 -2.25 2.72 8.32
N GLY A 213 -1.14 2.32 7.68
CA GLY A 213 -1.19 1.60 6.41
C GLY A 213 0.21 1.40 5.84
N CYS A 214 0.28 0.87 4.64
CA CYS A 214 1.53 0.72 3.89
C CYS A 214 1.32 1.15 2.43
N MET A 215 2.42 1.43 1.73
CA MET A 215 2.38 1.55 0.27
C MET A 215 2.01 0.18 -0.31
N ALA A 216 0.90 0.11 -1.04
CA ALA A 216 0.40 -1.16 -1.61
C ALA A 216 1.21 -1.60 -2.83
N SER A 217 1.83 -0.65 -3.52
CA SER A 217 2.66 -0.88 -4.70
C SER A 217 3.87 0.04 -4.68
N ASN A 218 4.98 -0.40 -5.30
CA ASN A 218 6.26 0.30 -5.22
C ASN A 218 6.37 1.43 -6.26
N CYS A 219 5.41 2.34 -6.24
CA CYS A 219 5.38 3.51 -7.13
C CYS A 219 4.63 4.70 -6.53
N PHE A 220 4.85 5.85 -7.12
CA PHE A 220 4.10 7.09 -6.92
C PHE A 220 4.11 7.92 -8.21
N ALA A 221 3.28 8.94 -8.29
CA ALA A 221 3.24 9.80 -9.47
C ALA A 221 2.78 11.23 -9.15
N TYR A 222 3.10 12.15 -10.03
CA TYR A 222 2.42 13.43 -10.12
C TYR A 222 1.53 13.40 -11.35
N VAL A 223 0.23 13.55 -11.15
CA VAL A 223 -0.80 13.33 -12.16
C VAL A 223 -1.59 14.61 -12.42
N GLY A 224 -1.57 15.07 -13.64
CA GLY A 224 -2.44 16.12 -14.16
C GLY A 224 -3.61 15.53 -14.97
N ASP A 225 -4.44 16.40 -15.55
CA ASP A 225 -5.62 15.95 -16.30
C ASP A 225 -5.25 15.26 -17.62
N SER A 226 -4.14 15.65 -18.25
CA SER A 226 -3.74 15.15 -19.57
C SER A 226 -2.27 14.79 -19.72
N GLU A 227 -1.48 14.94 -18.68
CA GLU A 227 -0.07 14.56 -18.63
C GLU A 227 0.37 14.35 -17.18
N GLY A 228 1.53 13.72 -16.98
CA GLY A 228 2.11 13.54 -15.65
C GLY A 228 3.49 12.93 -15.70
N ILE A 229 3.99 12.58 -14.51
CA ILE A 229 5.26 11.86 -14.37
C ILE A 229 5.11 10.73 -13.35
N TYR A 230 5.44 9.54 -13.80
CA TYR A 230 5.42 8.29 -13.02
C TYR A 230 6.81 7.98 -12.48
N PHE A 231 6.86 7.51 -11.23
CA PHE A 231 8.03 6.99 -10.55
C PHE A 231 7.74 5.56 -10.07
N GLY A 232 8.46 4.57 -10.59
CA GLY A 232 8.33 3.17 -10.21
C GLY A 232 9.66 2.56 -9.77
N SER A 233 9.65 1.78 -8.70
CA SER A 233 10.77 0.91 -8.37
C SER A 233 10.39 -0.52 -8.80
N HIS A 234 10.82 -0.90 -10.00
CA HIS A 234 10.54 -2.18 -10.66
C HIS A 234 11.49 -3.27 -10.18
N ASP A 235 11.64 -3.41 -8.87
CA ASP A 235 12.59 -4.29 -8.18
C ASP A 235 11.93 -5.64 -7.84
N THR A 236 12.23 -6.68 -8.62
CA THR A 236 11.71 -8.03 -8.39
C THR A 236 12.33 -8.73 -7.17
N THR A 237 13.30 -8.13 -6.51
CA THR A 237 13.79 -8.59 -5.22
C THR A 237 12.89 -8.14 -4.06
N PHE A 238 11.99 -7.18 -4.33
CA PHE A 238 11.05 -6.58 -3.37
C PHE A 238 11.73 -6.04 -2.11
N GLN A 239 12.91 -5.44 -2.28
CA GLN A 239 13.61 -4.77 -1.19
C GLN A 239 12.82 -3.53 -0.72
N ASP A 240 12.96 -3.24 0.56
CA ASP A 240 12.43 -2.01 1.14
C ASP A 240 12.90 -0.79 0.34
N THR A 241 11.97 0.11 0.02
CA THR A 241 12.22 1.29 -0.82
C THR A 241 11.62 2.53 -0.17
N GLY A 242 12.42 3.57 0.03
CA GLY A 242 11.91 4.90 0.39
C GLY A 242 11.45 5.64 -0.87
N HIS A 243 10.24 6.21 -0.83
CA HIS A 243 9.79 7.15 -1.84
C HIS A 243 10.22 8.55 -1.43
N GLY A 244 11.18 9.12 -2.16
CA GLY A 244 11.77 10.42 -1.87
C GLY A 244 10.83 11.56 -2.23
N LEU A 245 10.19 12.13 -1.21
CA LEU A 245 9.31 13.29 -1.34
C LEU A 245 9.84 14.38 -0.41
N ARG A 246 10.63 15.31 -0.99
CA ARG A 246 11.31 16.36 -0.24
C ARG A 246 11.02 17.76 -0.75
N LEU A 247 11.02 18.72 0.15
CA LEU A 247 11.03 20.13 -0.14
C LEU A 247 12.31 20.77 0.41
N TYR A 248 13.02 21.49 -0.42
CA TYR A 248 14.16 22.33 -0.05
C TYR A 248 13.76 23.80 0.00
N PRO A 249 14.43 24.62 0.81
CA PRO A 249 14.20 26.06 0.83
C PRO A 249 14.64 26.69 -0.49
N ASP A 250 13.88 27.67 -0.95
CA ASP A 250 14.28 28.60 -2.00
C ASP A 250 15.21 29.69 -1.48
N ALA A 251 15.43 30.73 -2.28
CA ALA A 251 16.31 31.85 -1.92
C ALA A 251 15.75 32.70 -0.75
N GLU A 252 14.44 32.71 -0.58
CA GLU A 252 13.71 33.40 0.49
C GLU A 252 13.62 32.56 1.77
N GLY A 253 13.99 31.28 1.70
CA GLY A 253 13.94 30.31 2.81
C GLY A 253 12.63 29.54 2.92
N GLU A 254 11.72 29.71 1.95
CA GLU A 254 10.46 28.98 1.89
C GLU A 254 10.67 27.59 1.25
N PHE A 255 10.03 26.55 1.81
CA PHE A 255 10.18 25.16 1.35
C PHE A 255 9.33 24.88 0.10
N THR A 256 9.81 25.34 -1.05
CA THR A 256 9.09 25.31 -2.34
C THR A 256 9.75 24.45 -3.41
N ARG A 257 11.06 24.17 -3.27
CA ARG A 257 11.82 23.39 -4.27
C ARG A 257 11.59 21.89 -4.05
N LEU A 258 10.83 21.28 -4.94
CA LEU A 258 10.47 19.88 -4.90
C LEU A 258 11.61 18.98 -5.40
N GLU A 259 11.90 17.92 -4.65
CA GLU A 259 12.76 16.82 -5.08
C GLU A 259 11.99 15.50 -4.89
N SER A 260 12.01 14.65 -5.92
CA SER A 260 11.36 13.33 -5.89
C SER A 260 12.27 12.25 -6.45
N GLY A 261 12.13 11.03 -5.93
CA GLY A 261 12.93 9.89 -6.37
C GLY A 261 12.85 8.70 -5.43
N PHE A 262 13.89 7.89 -5.41
CA PHE A 262 13.93 6.67 -4.62
C PHE A 262 15.12 6.60 -3.67
N TYR A 263 14.91 5.99 -2.51
CA TYR A 263 15.93 5.67 -1.53
C TYR A 263 16.00 4.16 -1.37
N LYS A 264 17.18 3.60 -1.59
CA LYS A 264 17.49 2.19 -1.33
C LYS A 264 18.41 2.07 -0.14
N PHE A 265 18.37 0.92 0.51
CA PHE A 265 19.07 0.63 1.76
C PHE A 265 20.07 -0.53 1.55
N PRO A 266 21.23 -0.28 0.91
CA PRO A 266 22.19 -1.29 0.54
C PRO A 266 22.74 -2.11 1.72
N HIS A 267 22.96 -1.47 2.87
CA HIS A 267 23.73 -2.05 3.97
C HIS A 267 25.00 -2.73 3.49
N CYS A 268 25.69 -2.13 2.50
CA CYS A 268 26.88 -2.67 1.85
C CYS A 268 28.08 -2.49 2.75
N PHE A 269 28.58 -3.59 3.33
CA PHE A 269 29.74 -3.61 4.21
C PHE A 269 31.05 -3.49 3.43
N ALA A 270 32.15 -3.20 4.15
CA ALA A 270 33.47 -3.18 3.55
C ALA A 270 33.82 -4.53 2.90
N GLY A 271 34.27 -4.50 1.65
CA GLY A 271 34.57 -5.67 0.82
C GLY A 271 33.36 -6.21 0.03
N GLU A 272 32.19 -5.59 0.13
CA GLU A 272 30.99 -6.03 -0.56
C GLU A 272 30.65 -5.19 -1.80
N THR A 273 29.87 -5.79 -2.66
CA THR A 273 29.23 -5.13 -3.82
C THR A 273 27.71 -5.23 -3.69
N TRP A 274 27.03 -4.12 -3.94
CA TRP A 274 25.58 -4.05 -4.00
C TRP A 274 25.10 -3.48 -5.35
N THR A 275 23.99 -3.99 -5.86
CA THR A 275 23.39 -3.54 -7.12
C THR A 275 21.87 -3.34 -6.99
N CYS A 276 21.34 -2.39 -7.77
CA CYS A 276 19.92 -2.20 -7.99
C CYS A 276 19.71 -1.69 -9.43
N ASP A 277 18.91 -2.37 -10.22
CA ASP A 277 18.71 -2.08 -11.66
C ASP A 277 17.27 -1.67 -12.01
N ALA A 278 16.51 -1.24 -11.03
CA ALA A 278 15.07 -1.35 -11.08
C ALA A 278 14.26 -0.06 -11.00
N ASN A 279 14.88 1.11 -10.84
CA ASN A 279 14.11 2.34 -10.73
C ASN A 279 13.78 2.90 -12.13
N VAL A 280 12.53 3.36 -12.29
CA VAL A 280 12.00 3.86 -13.56
C VAL A 280 11.33 5.22 -13.35
N ILE A 281 11.53 6.13 -14.29
CA ILE A 281 10.80 7.39 -14.37
C ILE A 281 10.22 7.50 -15.78
N ALA A 282 8.92 7.84 -15.87
CA ALA A 282 8.22 7.99 -17.13
C ALA A 282 7.34 9.24 -17.14
N PRO A 283 7.77 10.36 -17.75
CA PRO A 283 6.85 11.39 -18.18
C PRO A 283 5.87 10.81 -19.22
N TYR A 284 4.56 11.02 -19.03
CA TYR A 284 3.54 10.43 -19.89
C TYR A 284 2.48 11.45 -20.33
N THR A 285 1.75 11.11 -21.40
CA THR A 285 0.56 11.83 -21.88
C THR A 285 -0.67 10.99 -21.57
N GLY A 286 -1.70 11.63 -21.05
CA GLY A 286 -2.96 10.97 -20.65
C GLY A 286 -3.30 11.19 -19.17
N SER A 287 -4.31 10.47 -18.71
CA SER A 287 -4.77 10.53 -17.32
C SER A 287 -3.90 9.65 -16.39
N TRP A 288 -4.23 9.64 -15.11
CA TRP A 288 -3.58 8.80 -14.10
C TRP A 288 -3.60 7.28 -14.44
N HIS A 289 -4.50 6.82 -15.32
CA HIS A 289 -4.53 5.42 -15.78
C HIS A 289 -3.21 4.97 -16.42
N GLU A 290 -2.46 5.91 -17.03
CA GLU A 290 -1.16 5.57 -17.61
C GLU A 290 -0.16 5.12 -16.52
N THR A 291 -0.24 5.66 -15.30
CA THR A 291 0.59 5.20 -14.18
C THR A 291 0.31 3.75 -13.81
N SER A 292 -0.95 3.34 -13.85
CA SER A 292 -1.37 1.95 -13.64
C SER A 292 -0.87 1.04 -14.76
N LYS A 293 -0.91 1.50 -16.02
CA LYS A 293 -0.43 0.73 -17.18
C LYS A 293 1.08 0.52 -17.11
N HIS A 294 1.86 1.55 -16.73
CA HIS A 294 3.30 1.41 -16.50
C HIS A 294 3.60 0.37 -15.41
N TYR A 295 2.91 0.49 -14.26
CA TYR A 295 3.12 -0.43 -13.16
C TYR A 295 2.68 -1.86 -13.51
N ARG A 296 1.50 -2.05 -14.11
CA ARG A 296 0.96 -3.36 -14.48
C ARG A 296 1.82 -4.07 -15.51
N ARG A 297 2.35 -3.37 -16.51
CA ARG A 297 3.28 -3.94 -17.52
C ARG A 297 4.50 -4.58 -16.84
N TRP A 298 5.05 -3.95 -15.82
CA TRP A 298 6.12 -4.53 -15.02
C TRP A 298 5.62 -5.66 -14.13
N ALA A 299 4.49 -5.47 -13.44
CA ALA A 299 3.93 -6.48 -12.55
C ALA A 299 3.65 -7.80 -13.27
N ASP A 300 3.19 -7.76 -14.51
CA ASP A 300 2.94 -8.95 -15.35
C ASP A 300 4.21 -9.80 -15.58
N THR A 301 5.40 -9.29 -15.35
CA THR A 301 6.65 -10.06 -15.46
C THR A 301 6.91 -11.00 -14.27
N TRP A 302 6.23 -10.80 -13.15
CA TRP A 302 6.39 -11.60 -11.93
C TRP A 302 5.06 -12.03 -11.28
N TRP A 303 3.92 -11.54 -11.79
CA TRP A 303 2.59 -11.78 -11.22
C TRP A 303 2.18 -13.25 -11.38
N ASP A 304 1.97 -13.94 -10.25
CA ASP A 304 1.58 -15.36 -10.16
C ASP A 304 0.22 -15.50 -9.46
N HIS A 305 -0.74 -14.67 -9.89
CA HIS A 305 -2.09 -14.72 -9.36
C HIS A 305 -2.87 -15.87 -10.01
N ARG A 306 -3.62 -16.60 -9.20
CA ARG A 306 -4.66 -17.51 -9.67
C ARG A 306 -6.04 -16.88 -9.45
N ASP A 307 -6.96 -17.24 -10.28
CA ASP A 307 -8.36 -16.89 -10.05
C ASP A 307 -8.88 -17.45 -8.72
N ALA A 308 -9.49 -16.58 -7.91
CA ALA A 308 -10.15 -16.98 -6.69
C ALA A 308 -11.31 -17.97 -6.98
N PRO A 309 -11.64 -18.90 -6.07
CA PRO A 309 -12.83 -19.75 -6.18
C PRO A 309 -14.08 -18.92 -6.50
N MET A 310 -14.96 -19.48 -7.33
CA MET A 310 -16.15 -18.74 -7.81
C MET A 310 -17.04 -18.24 -6.66
N TRP A 311 -17.12 -18.98 -5.56
CA TRP A 311 -17.88 -18.56 -4.40
C TRP A 311 -17.28 -17.31 -3.72
N VAL A 312 -15.94 -17.13 -3.76
CA VAL A 312 -15.28 -15.91 -3.27
C VAL A 312 -15.54 -14.75 -4.22
N LYS A 313 -15.43 -14.97 -5.55
CA LYS A 313 -15.75 -13.94 -6.55
C LYS A 313 -17.19 -13.43 -6.40
N LYS A 314 -18.15 -14.32 -6.19
CA LYS A 314 -19.58 -14.00 -6.05
C LYS A 314 -20.02 -13.53 -4.67
N MET A 315 -19.13 -13.55 -3.67
CA MET A 315 -19.43 -13.10 -2.31
C MET A 315 -19.77 -11.60 -2.28
N ARG A 316 -20.97 -11.25 -1.86
CA ARG A 316 -21.49 -9.87 -1.81
C ARG A 316 -21.02 -9.12 -0.58
N SER A 317 -21.01 -9.81 0.56
CA SER A 317 -20.59 -9.33 1.87
C SER A 317 -20.37 -10.50 2.83
N TRP A 318 -19.74 -10.23 3.96
CA TRP A 318 -19.68 -11.18 5.08
C TRP A 318 -19.97 -10.50 6.41
N GLN A 319 -20.41 -11.29 7.41
CA GLN A 319 -20.50 -10.84 8.79
C GLN A 319 -19.19 -11.14 9.51
N ARG A 320 -18.62 -10.15 10.18
CA ARG A 320 -17.50 -10.32 11.11
C ARG A 320 -18.04 -10.60 12.50
N ILE A 321 -17.66 -11.74 13.06
CA ILE A 321 -18.11 -12.20 14.38
C ILE A 321 -16.91 -12.43 15.28
N ILE A 322 -16.91 -11.84 16.46
CA ILE A 322 -15.94 -12.14 17.54
C ILE A 322 -16.67 -12.94 18.60
N PHE A 323 -16.34 -14.23 18.75
CA PHE A 323 -16.98 -15.10 19.77
C PHE A 323 -16.57 -14.69 21.18
N ARG A 324 -15.28 -14.65 21.47
CA ARG A 324 -14.74 -14.11 22.72
C ARG A 324 -13.90 -12.87 22.43
N HIS A 325 -14.32 -11.76 23.00
CA HIS A 325 -13.70 -10.45 22.76
C HIS A 325 -12.35 -10.30 23.47
N GLN A 326 -11.56 -9.31 23.06
CA GLN A 326 -10.25 -8.96 23.64
C GLN A 326 -10.27 -8.69 25.14
N TYR A 327 -11.42 -8.30 25.70
CA TYR A 327 -11.62 -8.07 27.14
C TYR A 327 -12.04 -9.34 27.90
N GLY A 328 -12.17 -10.50 27.22
CA GLY A 328 -12.58 -11.77 27.80
C GLY A 328 -14.10 -12.02 27.77
N GLU A 329 -14.89 -11.07 27.30
CA GLU A 329 -16.35 -11.22 27.15
C GLU A 329 -16.68 -12.32 26.13
N LEU A 330 -17.55 -13.24 26.48
CA LEU A 330 -18.15 -14.14 25.53
C LEU A 330 -19.36 -13.46 24.89
N LEU A 331 -19.17 -12.96 23.64
CA LEU A 331 -20.22 -12.23 22.93
C LEU A 331 -21.23 -13.17 22.27
N PHE A 332 -20.73 -14.27 21.67
CA PHE A 332 -21.54 -15.29 21.00
C PHE A 332 -21.09 -16.69 21.40
N LYS A 333 -22.04 -17.59 21.44
CA LYS A 333 -21.77 -19.04 21.63
C LYS A 333 -21.62 -19.71 20.26
N TYR A 334 -20.95 -20.87 20.21
CA TYR A 334 -20.87 -21.67 18.98
C TYR A 334 -22.25 -22.04 18.46
N THR A 335 -23.23 -22.24 19.34
CA THR A 335 -24.63 -22.53 18.97
C THR A 335 -25.34 -21.35 18.32
N ASP A 336 -24.84 -20.12 18.48
CA ASP A 336 -25.44 -18.95 17.82
C ASP A 336 -25.08 -18.89 16.33
N LEU A 337 -23.99 -19.56 15.91
CA LEU A 337 -23.49 -19.53 14.54
C LEU A 337 -24.53 -20.06 13.53
N PRO A 338 -25.08 -21.29 13.67
CA PRO A 338 -26.09 -21.82 12.75
C PRO A 338 -27.52 -21.27 12.99
N GLY A 339 -27.72 -20.50 14.04
CA GLY A 339 -28.99 -19.86 14.38
C GLY A 339 -28.97 -18.37 14.11
N ARG A 340 -29.04 -17.54 15.17
CA ARG A 340 -29.17 -16.08 15.10
C ARG A 340 -28.18 -15.41 14.13
N ILE A 341 -26.90 -15.83 14.14
CA ILE A 341 -25.90 -15.21 13.26
C ILE A 341 -26.23 -15.49 11.79
N LYS A 342 -26.61 -16.72 11.46
CA LYS A 342 -27.03 -17.12 10.13
C LYS A 342 -28.26 -16.35 9.68
N ASP A 343 -29.34 -16.37 10.48
CA ASP A 343 -30.61 -15.75 10.15
C ASP A 343 -30.45 -14.24 9.86
N VAL A 344 -29.65 -13.55 10.69
CA VAL A 344 -29.37 -12.12 10.51
C VAL A 344 -28.50 -11.87 9.26
N GLY A 345 -27.53 -12.73 8.96
CA GLY A 345 -26.74 -12.63 7.72
C GLY A 345 -27.57 -12.81 6.47
N GLU A 346 -28.46 -13.82 6.45
CA GLU A 346 -29.38 -14.08 5.34
C GLU A 346 -30.31 -12.91 5.07
N SER A 347 -30.75 -12.18 6.12
CA SER A 347 -31.62 -11.01 5.96
C SER A 347 -31.01 -9.88 5.12
N VAL A 348 -29.70 -9.81 5.02
CA VAL A 348 -28.98 -8.83 4.19
C VAL A 348 -28.28 -9.48 3.00
N GLY A 349 -28.48 -10.77 2.76
CA GLY A 349 -27.81 -11.51 1.70
C GLY A 349 -26.29 -11.60 1.91
N ALA A 350 -25.82 -11.67 3.16
CA ALA A 350 -24.42 -11.96 3.45
C ALA A 350 -24.15 -13.45 3.21
N ASP A 351 -23.22 -13.74 2.32
CA ASP A 351 -22.92 -15.10 1.85
C ASP A 351 -21.98 -15.87 2.77
N ALA A 352 -21.30 -15.16 3.68
CA ALA A 352 -20.26 -15.72 4.52
C ALA A 352 -20.23 -15.12 5.92
N VAL A 353 -19.62 -15.87 6.85
CA VAL A 353 -19.26 -15.41 8.18
C VAL A 353 -17.74 -15.49 8.39
N PHE A 354 -17.17 -14.40 8.89
CA PHE A 354 -15.76 -14.29 9.23
C PHE A 354 -15.59 -14.37 10.74
N THR A 355 -14.99 -15.45 11.24
CA THR A 355 -15.00 -15.84 12.65
C THR A 355 -13.69 -15.53 13.36
N PHE A 356 -13.76 -14.66 14.35
CA PHE A 356 -12.66 -14.22 15.21
C PHE A 356 -12.90 -14.68 16.66
N GLY A 357 -11.83 -14.75 17.45
CA GLY A 357 -11.94 -15.06 18.89
C GLY A 357 -12.70 -16.36 19.19
N TRP A 358 -12.68 -17.31 18.24
CA TRP A 358 -13.35 -18.60 18.36
C TRP A 358 -12.62 -19.56 19.31
N TRP A 359 -11.36 -19.28 19.64
CA TRP A 359 -10.54 -20.09 20.55
C TRP A 359 -10.74 -19.71 22.02
N GLU A 360 -10.30 -20.56 22.92
CA GLU A 360 -10.58 -20.53 24.38
C GLU A 360 -10.14 -19.23 25.06
N THR A 361 -9.01 -18.62 24.62
CA THR A 361 -8.49 -17.38 25.21
C THR A 361 -9.08 -16.12 24.58
N GLY A 362 -9.68 -16.23 23.39
CA GLY A 362 -10.34 -15.14 22.69
C GLY A 362 -9.41 -14.27 21.85
N MET A 363 -10.00 -13.27 21.20
CA MET A 363 -9.32 -12.37 20.25
C MET A 363 -8.12 -11.68 20.89
N ASP A 364 -7.01 -11.62 20.14
CA ASP A 364 -5.74 -11.02 20.56
C ASP A 364 -5.23 -11.56 21.90
N HIS A 365 -5.40 -12.85 22.16
CA HIS A 365 -4.94 -13.49 23.39
C HIS A 365 -4.44 -14.91 23.16
N GLY A 366 -3.29 -15.24 23.76
CA GLY A 366 -2.72 -16.59 23.77
C GLY A 366 -2.07 -17.03 22.46
N ASN A 367 -1.98 -16.17 21.45
CA ASN A 367 -1.32 -16.50 20.17
C ASN A 367 0.09 -17.08 20.43
N PRO A 368 0.48 -18.19 19.81
CA PRO A 368 -0.12 -18.87 18.65
C PRO A 368 -0.99 -20.13 19.00
N HIS A 369 -1.58 -20.19 20.17
CA HIS A 369 -2.42 -21.34 20.59
C HIS A 369 -3.89 -21.08 20.21
N TYR A 370 -4.41 -21.89 19.30
CA TYR A 370 -5.78 -21.78 18.78
C TYR A 370 -6.54 -23.08 19.06
N ASN A 371 -6.93 -23.32 20.33
CA ASN A 371 -7.76 -24.43 20.73
C ASN A 371 -9.20 -23.98 20.86
N ALA A 372 -10.15 -24.74 20.32
CA ALA A 372 -11.57 -24.43 20.51
C ALA A 372 -11.95 -24.44 21.98
N ASP A 373 -12.86 -23.52 22.37
CA ASP A 373 -13.24 -23.32 23.78
C ASP A 373 -13.90 -24.59 24.40
N PRO A 374 -13.25 -25.23 25.36
CA PRO A 374 -13.81 -26.45 25.99
C PRO A 374 -15.17 -26.20 26.66
N ALA A 375 -15.40 -25.00 27.19
CA ALA A 375 -16.68 -24.61 27.80
C ALA A 375 -17.84 -24.57 26.79
N GLN A 376 -17.53 -24.54 25.49
CA GLN A 376 -18.50 -24.55 24.39
C GLN A 376 -18.51 -25.90 23.62
N GLY A 377 -17.89 -26.91 24.16
CA GLY A 377 -17.83 -28.26 23.57
C GLY A 377 -16.53 -28.53 22.79
N GLY A 378 -15.55 -27.66 22.88
CA GLY A 378 -14.23 -27.87 22.27
C GLY A 378 -14.31 -28.04 20.75
N ASP A 379 -13.37 -28.81 20.19
CA ASP A 379 -13.28 -29.09 18.75
C ASP A 379 -14.56 -29.71 18.19
N ALA A 380 -15.21 -30.60 18.92
CA ALA A 380 -16.46 -31.23 18.47
C ALA A 380 -17.60 -30.20 18.36
N GLY A 381 -17.72 -29.30 19.36
CA GLY A 381 -18.71 -28.24 19.36
C GLY A 381 -18.50 -27.27 18.21
N TRP A 382 -17.24 -26.86 17.95
CA TRP A 382 -16.89 -25.95 16.88
C TRP A 382 -17.12 -26.57 15.50
N LYS A 383 -16.67 -27.80 15.27
CA LYS A 383 -16.95 -28.56 14.03
C LYS A 383 -18.43 -28.66 13.75
N LYS A 384 -19.24 -28.98 14.79
CA LYS A 384 -20.68 -29.08 14.65
C LYS A 384 -21.31 -27.72 14.26
N ALA A 385 -20.89 -26.65 14.90
CA ALA A 385 -21.41 -25.30 14.59
C ALA A 385 -21.12 -24.89 13.15
N ILE A 386 -19.90 -25.14 12.66
CA ILE A 386 -19.52 -24.88 11.26
C ILE A 386 -20.33 -25.76 10.31
N ALA A 387 -20.44 -27.06 10.58
CA ALA A 387 -21.22 -28.00 9.74
C ALA A 387 -22.69 -27.59 9.63
N ASP A 388 -23.30 -27.20 10.76
CA ASP A 388 -24.70 -26.78 10.78
C ASP A 388 -24.90 -25.45 10.05
N TYR A 389 -23.97 -24.46 10.18
CA TYR A 389 -24.02 -23.20 9.43
C TYR A 389 -23.97 -23.43 7.91
N LYS A 390 -23.20 -24.41 7.47
CA LYS A 390 -22.96 -24.71 6.06
C LYS A 390 -24.08 -25.51 5.37
N LYS A 391 -25.02 -26.08 6.10
CA LYS A 391 -26.07 -26.97 5.52
C LYS A 391 -26.81 -26.37 4.34
N ASP A 392 -27.04 -25.07 4.35
CA ASP A 392 -27.79 -24.35 3.29
C ASP A 392 -26.87 -23.46 2.45
N GLY A 393 -25.60 -23.82 2.32
CA GLY A 393 -24.65 -23.14 1.41
C GLY A 393 -23.79 -22.04 2.05
N GLY A 394 -23.97 -21.71 3.34
CA GLY A 394 -23.17 -20.72 4.05
C GLY A 394 -21.67 -21.00 4.00
N LYS A 395 -20.84 -19.98 4.01
CA LYS A 395 -19.37 -20.05 3.96
C LYS A 395 -18.76 -19.54 5.26
N VAL A 396 -17.76 -20.26 5.78
CA VAL A 396 -17.05 -19.89 7.01
C VAL A 396 -15.59 -19.58 6.72
N LEU A 397 -15.17 -18.36 7.07
CA LEU A 397 -13.80 -17.88 6.98
C LEU A 397 -13.19 -17.92 8.40
N LEU A 398 -12.10 -18.66 8.59
CA LEU A 398 -11.53 -18.91 9.91
C LEU A 398 -10.24 -18.12 10.13
N TYR A 399 -10.24 -17.31 11.17
CA TYR A 399 -9.15 -16.40 11.53
C TYR A 399 -8.03 -17.07 12.30
N PHE A 400 -6.79 -16.70 11.96
CA PHE A 400 -5.56 -16.86 12.75
C PHE A 400 -4.72 -15.61 12.62
N ASN A 401 -3.87 -15.28 13.61
CA ASN A 401 -2.89 -14.20 13.47
C ASN A 401 -1.58 -14.78 12.90
N GLY A 402 -1.19 -14.30 11.72
CA GLY A 402 0.00 -14.79 11.00
C GLY A 402 1.33 -14.20 11.47
N LYS A 403 1.30 -13.24 12.41
CA LYS A 403 2.46 -12.41 12.77
C LYS A 403 2.82 -12.43 14.25
N LEU A 404 1.83 -12.41 15.13
CA LEU A 404 2.02 -12.05 16.53
C LEU A 404 2.12 -13.26 17.45
N ILE A 405 3.07 -13.21 18.39
CA ILE A 405 3.24 -14.16 19.48
C ILE A 405 2.99 -13.41 20.79
N ASP A 406 1.97 -13.82 21.53
CA ASP A 406 1.66 -13.25 22.85
C ASP A 406 2.77 -13.62 23.85
N ARG A 407 3.32 -12.61 24.54
CA ARG A 407 4.35 -12.82 25.56
C ARG A 407 3.83 -13.62 26.76
N GLU A 408 2.51 -13.67 26.96
CA GLU A 408 1.90 -14.49 28.00
C GLU A 408 1.68 -15.95 27.56
N SER A 409 1.84 -16.29 26.27
CA SER A 409 1.69 -17.66 25.77
C SER A 409 2.79 -18.59 26.26
N GLU A 410 2.46 -19.88 26.44
CA GLU A 410 3.44 -20.91 26.75
C GLU A 410 4.49 -21.05 25.63
N PHE A 411 4.14 -20.77 24.39
CA PHE A 411 5.07 -20.77 23.28
C PHE A 411 6.19 -19.75 23.46
N TYR A 412 5.86 -18.54 23.93
CA TYR A 412 6.87 -17.52 24.23
C TYR A 412 7.64 -17.83 25.51
N LYS A 413 6.94 -18.22 26.62
CA LYS A 413 7.55 -18.51 27.92
C LYS A 413 8.52 -19.71 27.87
N SER A 414 8.26 -20.67 27.00
CA SER A 414 9.17 -21.82 26.79
C SER A 414 10.48 -21.48 26.06
N GLY A 415 10.64 -20.25 25.60
CA GLY A 415 11.79 -19.79 24.83
C GLY A 415 11.61 -19.86 23.31
N ARG A 416 10.75 -20.73 22.78
CA ARG A 416 10.54 -20.90 21.32
C ARG A 416 10.13 -19.63 20.61
N GLY A 417 9.22 -18.84 21.20
CA GLY A 417 8.82 -17.55 20.64
C GLY A 417 9.94 -16.52 20.63
N LYS A 418 10.83 -16.56 21.63
CA LYS A 418 12.00 -15.67 21.72
C LYS A 418 13.05 -15.97 20.66
N GLU A 419 13.20 -17.24 20.28
CA GLU A 419 14.16 -17.70 19.27
C GLU A 419 13.76 -17.27 17.86
N ILE A 420 12.48 -17.06 17.60
CA ILE A 420 11.97 -16.79 16.25
C ILE A 420 11.42 -15.38 16.06
N CYS A 421 11.51 -14.51 17.05
CA CYS A 421 11.05 -13.14 16.88
C CYS A 421 12.09 -12.24 16.16
N TYR A 422 11.58 -11.21 15.52
CA TYR A 422 12.43 -10.15 14.92
C TYR A 422 13.22 -9.43 16.01
N ARG A 423 14.44 -9.05 15.67
CA ARG A 423 15.30 -8.21 16.50
C ARG A 423 15.70 -6.96 15.76
N ASP A 424 15.73 -5.85 16.46
CA ASP A 424 16.29 -4.60 15.95
C ASP A 424 17.84 -4.61 15.95
N ASN A 425 18.46 -3.53 15.51
CA ASN A 425 19.90 -3.38 15.44
C ASN A 425 20.61 -3.31 16.82
N THR A 426 19.88 -3.27 17.91
CA THR A 426 20.39 -3.36 19.29
C THR A 426 20.28 -4.77 19.86
N GLY A 427 19.65 -5.69 19.14
CA GLY A 427 19.32 -7.05 19.58
C GLY A 427 18.03 -7.13 20.39
N ALA A 428 17.28 -6.02 20.54
CA ALA A 428 15.99 -6.02 21.22
C ALA A 428 14.90 -6.65 20.35
N GLU A 429 13.95 -7.34 21.01
CA GLU A 429 12.80 -7.94 20.32
C GLU A 429 11.90 -6.86 19.71
N LEU A 430 11.53 -7.02 18.44
CA LEU A 430 10.48 -6.19 17.84
C LEU A 430 9.13 -6.61 18.42
N PHE A 431 8.37 -5.65 18.95
CA PHE A 431 7.10 -5.91 19.59
C PHE A 431 5.99 -4.95 19.18
N GLU A 432 4.75 -5.38 19.39
CA GLU A 432 3.54 -4.54 19.33
C GLU A 432 2.83 -4.57 20.67
N GLN A 433 2.25 -3.44 21.06
CA GLN A 433 1.44 -3.33 22.27
C GLN A 433 0.02 -2.92 21.93
N TYR A 434 -0.92 -3.70 22.41
CA TYR A 434 -2.34 -3.40 22.29
C TYR A 434 -2.91 -2.89 23.62
N ARG A 435 -3.50 -1.71 23.53
CA ARG A 435 -4.17 -1.04 24.66
C ARG A 435 -5.65 -1.00 24.35
N PHE A 436 -6.41 -1.74 25.16
CA PHE A 436 -7.86 -1.82 24.97
C PHE A 436 -8.52 -0.77 25.84
N THR A 437 -8.89 0.36 25.27
CA THR A 437 -9.40 1.56 25.97
C THR A 437 -10.92 1.64 26.02
N GLY A 438 -11.65 0.69 25.41
CA GLY A 438 -13.11 0.75 25.23
C GLY A 438 -13.93 0.61 26.54
N GLN A 439 -13.29 0.36 27.67
CA GLN A 439 -13.97 0.18 28.96
C GLN A 439 -14.00 1.43 29.85
N GLY A 440 -13.50 2.55 29.35
CA GLY A 440 -13.54 3.82 30.09
C GLY A 440 -12.65 3.90 31.31
N THR A 441 -11.61 3.07 31.42
CA THR A 441 -10.62 3.09 32.51
C THR A 441 -9.25 3.52 32.01
N PHE A 442 -8.44 4.10 32.89
CA PHE A 442 -7.03 4.41 32.62
C PHE A 442 -6.11 3.18 32.74
N LEU A 443 -6.62 2.03 33.15
CA LEU A 443 -5.81 0.80 33.33
C LEU A 443 -5.19 0.32 32.02
N ALA A 444 -5.82 0.57 30.89
CA ALA A 444 -5.29 0.25 29.57
C ALA A 444 -3.92 0.92 29.28
N ASP A 445 -3.62 2.06 29.91
CA ASP A 445 -2.33 2.73 29.77
C ASP A 445 -1.21 2.01 30.52
N TYR A 446 -1.55 1.23 31.56
CA TYR A 446 -0.62 0.49 32.41
C TYR A 446 -0.58 -1.01 32.10
N ASN A 447 -1.66 -1.56 31.56
CA ASN A 447 -1.84 -2.99 31.30
C ASN A 447 -1.93 -3.29 29.80
N ALA A 448 -0.95 -2.84 29.03
CA ALA A 448 -0.87 -3.18 27.62
C ALA A 448 -0.53 -4.65 27.41
N ARG A 449 -1.29 -5.36 26.56
CA ARG A 449 -0.91 -6.67 26.08
C ARG A 449 0.20 -6.54 25.06
N THR A 450 1.29 -7.28 25.24
CA THR A 450 2.50 -7.19 24.43
C THR A 450 2.71 -8.46 23.63
N PHE A 451 2.93 -8.29 22.34
CA PHE A 451 3.24 -9.34 21.38
C PHE A 451 4.63 -9.12 20.80
N VAL A 452 5.38 -10.19 20.55
CA VAL A 452 6.56 -10.12 19.70
C VAL A 452 6.19 -10.48 18.27
N VAL A 453 6.94 -9.94 17.32
CA VAL A 453 6.73 -10.18 15.88
C VAL A 453 7.50 -11.42 15.47
N ALA A 454 6.80 -12.41 14.92
CA ALA A 454 7.41 -13.65 14.43
C ALA A 454 8.15 -13.41 13.11
N ASP A 455 9.33 -14.03 12.99
CA ASP A 455 10.07 -14.11 11.73
C ASP A 455 9.40 -15.12 10.79
N THR A 456 8.86 -14.65 9.68
CA THR A 456 8.22 -15.48 8.66
C THR A 456 9.18 -16.44 7.95
N ARG A 457 10.49 -16.28 8.10
CA ARG A 457 11.51 -17.23 7.63
C ARG A 457 11.73 -18.40 8.60
N ALA A 458 11.35 -18.27 9.86
CA ALA A 458 11.56 -19.32 10.85
C ALA A 458 10.82 -20.61 10.46
N PRO A 459 11.50 -21.76 10.28
CA PRO A 459 10.86 -22.99 9.82
C PRO A 459 9.71 -23.45 10.72
N ILE A 460 9.84 -23.25 12.03
CA ILE A 460 8.76 -23.59 12.99
C ILE A 460 7.52 -22.71 12.76
N TRP A 461 7.69 -21.42 12.43
CA TRP A 461 6.56 -20.53 12.18
C TRP A 461 5.86 -20.90 10.87
N ARG A 462 6.62 -21.14 9.80
CA ARG A 462 6.10 -21.62 8.50
C ARG A 462 5.31 -22.92 8.66
N LYS A 463 5.83 -23.88 9.46
CA LYS A 463 5.14 -25.12 9.77
C LYS A 463 3.82 -24.87 10.49
N MET A 464 3.80 -24.00 11.50
CA MET A 464 2.58 -23.65 12.23
C MET A 464 1.50 -23.02 11.33
N LEU A 465 1.88 -22.14 10.43
CA LEU A 465 0.93 -21.55 9.47
C LEU A 465 0.30 -22.63 8.58
N LEU A 466 1.07 -23.59 8.09
CA LEU A 466 0.55 -24.72 7.32
C LEU A 466 -0.39 -25.59 8.17
N GLU A 467 -0.04 -25.86 9.42
CA GLU A 467 -0.86 -26.65 10.37
C GLU A 467 -2.19 -25.94 10.68
N TRP A 468 -2.21 -24.61 10.73
CA TRP A 468 -3.48 -23.86 10.93
C TRP A 468 -4.38 -23.90 9.70
N ALA A 469 -3.81 -23.88 8.50
CA ALA A 469 -4.59 -24.10 7.28
C ALA A 469 -5.21 -25.50 7.25
N ASP A 470 -4.45 -26.54 7.64
CA ASP A 470 -4.96 -27.91 7.78
C ASP A 470 -6.07 -27.99 8.83
N ARG A 471 -5.88 -27.37 9.99
CA ARG A 471 -6.88 -27.31 11.06
C ARG A 471 -8.16 -26.60 10.62
N ALA A 472 -8.06 -25.51 9.88
CA ALA A 472 -9.24 -24.82 9.36
C ALA A 472 -10.07 -25.74 8.43
N ARG A 473 -9.40 -26.53 7.57
CA ARG A 473 -10.07 -27.55 6.76
C ARG A 473 -10.67 -28.68 7.60
N GLU A 474 -9.95 -29.16 8.60
CA GLU A 474 -10.43 -30.22 9.53
C GLU A 474 -11.65 -29.77 10.32
N TYR A 475 -11.77 -28.47 10.64
CA TYR A 475 -12.97 -27.91 11.25
C TYR A 475 -14.13 -27.75 10.25
N GLY A 476 -13.84 -27.88 8.93
CA GLY A 476 -14.82 -27.76 7.86
C GLY A 476 -15.04 -26.34 7.39
N ALA A 477 -14.15 -25.39 7.73
CA ALA A 477 -14.19 -24.04 7.18
C ALA A 477 -14.01 -24.04 5.65
N ASN A 478 -14.35 -22.93 5.00
CA ASN A 478 -14.17 -22.73 3.56
C ASN A 478 -12.92 -21.91 3.24
N SER A 479 -12.34 -21.25 4.25
CA SER A 479 -11.16 -20.41 4.10
C SER A 479 -10.34 -20.37 5.38
N VAL A 480 -9.02 -20.25 5.23
CA VAL A 480 -8.12 -19.78 6.27
C VAL A 480 -7.77 -18.31 6.03
N PHE A 481 -7.74 -17.53 7.08
CA PHE A 481 -7.33 -16.14 7.05
C PHE A 481 -6.18 -15.89 8.01
N TYR A 482 -5.12 -15.25 7.52
CA TYR A 482 -3.99 -14.82 8.34
C TYR A 482 -3.97 -13.31 8.49
N ASP A 483 -4.17 -12.87 9.73
CA ASP A 483 -4.06 -11.46 10.08
C ASP A 483 -2.62 -10.96 9.94
N GLN A 484 -2.44 -9.74 9.44
CA GLN A 484 -1.18 -9.00 9.42
C GLN A 484 -0.04 -9.57 8.55
N LEU A 485 -0.33 -10.38 7.54
CA LEU A 485 0.68 -10.81 6.57
C LEU A 485 0.74 -9.95 5.31
N GLY A 486 -0.24 -9.09 5.05
CA GLY A 486 -0.33 -8.31 3.83
C GLY A 486 0.57 -7.06 3.74
N TYR A 487 1.43 -6.79 4.73
CA TYR A 487 2.32 -5.61 4.74
C TYR A 487 3.69 -5.92 5.34
N GLY A 488 4.69 -5.05 5.05
CA GLY A 488 6.02 -5.11 5.66
C GLY A 488 6.04 -4.64 7.12
N GLU A 489 7.12 -4.93 7.81
CA GLU A 489 7.30 -4.54 9.21
C GLU A 489 7.82 -3.09 9.33
N ARG A 490 7.72 -2.51 10.54
CA ARG A 490 8.23 -1.17 10.84
C ARG A 490 9.74 -1.08 10.89
N ALA A 491 10.41 -2.20 11.08
CA ALA A 491 11.84 -2.32 11.19
C ALA A 491 12.33 -3.59 10.48
N THR A 492 13.56 -3.56 10.03
CA THR A 492 14.26 -4.71 9.45
C THR A 492 14.69 -5.68 10.53
N ASN A 493 14.82 -6.97 10.18
CA ASN A 493 15.29 -7.98 11.11
C ASN A 493 16.85 -8.02 11.12
N TRP A 494 17.41 -7.77 12.29
CA TRP A 494 18.85 -7.78 12.57
C TRP A 494 19.30 -9.02 13.36
N ASP A 495 18.51 -10.08 13.37
CA ASP A 495 18.89 -11.30 14.09
C ASP A 495 20.09 -11.98 13.44
N LEU A 496 21.27 -11.80 14.05
CA LEU A 496 22.54 -12.35 13.59
C LEU A 496 22.62 -13.89 13.68
N SER A 497 21.67 -14.55 14.35
CA SER A 497 21.64 -16.00 14.44
C SER A 497 21.01 -16.67 13.20
N ARG A 498 20.52 -15.89 12.22
CA ARG A 498 19.82 -16.38 11.04
C ARG A 498 20.75 -16.66 9.87
N GLU A 499 20.38 -17.64 9.05
CA GLU A 499 21.11 -18.04 7.84
C GLU A 499 20.71 -17.20 6.60
N PHE A 500 20.41 -15.93 6.76
CA PHE A 500 20.05 -15.03 5.67
C PHE A 500 20.81 -13.69 5.81
N PRO A 501 20.89 -12.88 4.75
CA PRO A 501 21.50 -11.57 4.84
C PRO A 501 20.92 -10.71 5.95
N VAL A 502 21.77 -10.12 6.78
CA VAL A 502 21.40 -9.25 7.90
C VAL A 502 21.90 -7.83 7.59
N PRO A 503 21.03 -6.81 7.65
CA PRO A 503 19.62 -6.85 7.96
C PRO A 503 18.75 -7.44 6.83
N ASN A 504 17.60 -8.00 7.21
CA ASN A 504 16.66 -8.50 6.20
C ASN A 504 15.85 -7.34 5.59
N MET A 505 16.19 -6.94 4.39
CA MET A 505 15.52 -5.87 3.63
C MET A 505 14.41 -6.39 2.70
N ARG A 506 14.01 -7.67 2.81
CA ARG A 506 13.07 -8.34 1.90
C ARG A 506 11.88 -8.95 2.62
N VAL A 507 11.45 -8.36 3.71
CA VAL A 507 10.41 -8.91 4.60
C VAL A 507 9.09 -9.21 3.87
N ILE A 508 8.71 -8.38 2.89
CA ILE A 508 7.47 -8.63 2.13
C ILE A 508 7.57 -9.84 1.20
N ALA A 509 8.74 -10.07 0.60
CA ALA A 509 8.99 -11.27 -0.19
C ALA A 509 8.89 -12.53 0.67
N ASP A 510 9.43 -12.50 1.90
CA ASP A 510 9.36 -13.62 2.83
C ASP A 510 7.90 -13.94 3.24
N LYS A 511 7.07 -12.92 3.46
CA LYS A 511 5.65 -13.07 3.74
C LYS A 511 4.89 -13.64 2.52
N ALA A 512 5.22 -13.15 1.32
CA ALA A 512 4.65 -13.65 0.07
C ALA A 512 5.00 -15.12 -0.16
N GLU A 513 6.24 -15.55 0.11
CA GLU A 513 6.64 -16.96 0.05
C GLU A 513 5.78 -17.83 0.96
N VAL A 514 5.52 -17.38 2.19
CA VAL A 514 4.66 -18.09 3.15
C VAL A 514 3.23 -18.20 2.63
N LEU A 515 2.65 -17.10 2.14
CA LEU A 515 1.31 -17.11 1.56
C LEU A 515 1.23 -18.03 0.33
N LYS A 516 2.27 -18.02 -0.50
CA LYS A 516 2.37 -18.96 -1.63
C LYS A 516 2.39 -20.44 -1.16
N MET A 517 3.21 -20.75 -0.15
CA MET A 517 3.27 -22.10 0.40
C MET A 517 1.89 -22.58 0.92
N VAL A 518 1.15 -21.71 1.61
CA VAL A 518 -0.19 -22.01 2.12
C VAL A 518 -1.19 -22.16 0.97
N ARG A 519 -1.17 -21.25 -0.01
CA ARG A 519 -2.02 -21.33 -1.21
C ARG A 519 -1.80 -22.66 -1.94
N ASP A 520 -0.55 -22.97 -2.26
CA ASP A 520 -0.22 -24.18 -3.02
C ASP A 520 -0.62 -25.45 -2.28
N ARG A 521 -0.45 -25.47 -0.94
CA ARG A 521 -0.95 -26.57 -0.09
C ARG A 521 -2.48 -26.67 -0.12
N ASN A 522 -3.19 -25.55 0.06
CA ASN A 522 -4.65 -25.54 0.04
C ASN A 522 -5.18 -26.08 -1.30
N VAL A 523 -4.67 -25.56 -2.42
CA VAL A 523 -5.06 -25.96 -3.77
C VAL A 523 -4.80 -27.46 -4.03
N SER A 524 -3.71 -28.00 -3.47
CA SER A 524 -3.39 -29.43 -3.64
C SER A 524 -4.42 -30.37 -2.98
N PHE A 525 -5.15 -29.89 -1.99
CA PHE A 525 -6.19 -30.66 -1.28
C PHE A 525 -7.60 -30.31 -1.76
N ASP A 526 -7.88 -29.02 -1.90
CA ASP A 526 -9.19 -28.51 -2.31
C ASP A 526 -9.01 -27.17 -3.01
N PRO A 527 -9.16 -27.09 -4.34
CA PRO A 527 -9.05 -25.85 -5.08
C PRO A 527 -10.11 -24.80 -4.71
N GLU A 528 -11.20 -25.22 -4.05
CA GLU A 528 -12.25 -24.32 -3.55
C GLU A 528 -11.96 -23.77 -2.14
N PHE A 529 -10.89 -24.24 -1.46
CA PHE A 529 -10.51 -23.75 -0.14
C PHE A 529 -9.70 -22.46 -0.27
N ALA A 530 -10.26 -21.34 0.21
CA ALA A 530 -9.70 -20.01 0.01
C ALA A 530 -8.65 -19.61 1.05
N LEU A 531 -7.80 -18.65 0.68
CA LEU A 531 -6.82 -18.00 1.53
C LEU A 531 -7.05 -16.49 1.54
N GLY A 532 -7.11 -15.87 2.73
CA GLY A 532 -7.19 -14.44 2.91
C GLY A 532 -6.10 -13.88 3.82
N THR A 533 -5.83 -12.60 3.72
CA THR A 533 -4.96 -11.87 4.65
C THR A 533 -5.44 -10.45 4.92
N GLU A 534 -4.94 -9.86 6.02
CA GLU A 534 -5.15 -8.45 6.34
C GLU A 534 -4.05 -7.58 5.72
N TRP A 535 -4.43 -6.39 5.29
CA TRP A 535 -3.65 -5.38 4.58
C TRP A 535 -3.32 -5.73 3.13
N LEU A 536 -2.88 -4.71 2.41
CA LEU A 536 -2.78 -4.74 0.97
C LEU A 536 -1.38 -4.33 0.52
N THR A 537 -0.65 -5.31 -0.02
CA THR A 537 0.44 -5.08 -0.95
C THR A 537 0.25 -5.98 -2.15
N ASP A 538 0.68 -5.53 -3.32
CA ASP A 538 0.63 -6.31 -4.56
C ASP A 538 1.34 -7.66 -4.42
N VAL A 539 2.55 -7.66 -3.87
CA VAL A 539 3.39 -8.86 -3.73
C VAL A 539 2.72 -9.96 -2.90
N THR A 540 1.96 -9.61 -1.85
CA THR A 540 1.23 -10.59 -1.03
C THR A 540 -0.15 -10.90 -1.58
N ALA A 541 -0.83 -9.90 -2.16
CA ALA A 541 -2.18 -10.06 -2.67
C ALA A 541 -2.30 -11.09 -3.79
N GLN A 542 -1.25 -11.23 -4.64
CA GLN A 542 -1.25 -12.22 -5.71
C GLN A 542 -1.44 -13.68 -5.24
N TYR A 543 -1.15 -13.96 -3.98
CA TYR A 543 -1.30 -15.32 -3.41
C TYR A 543 -2.56 -15.51 -2.59
N CYS A 544 -3.38 -14.46 -2.45
CA CYS A 544 -4.61 -14.48 -1.66
C CYS A 544 -5.85 -14.44 -2.56
N ASP A 545 -6.89 -15.16 -2.17
CA ASP A 545 -8.17 -15.16 -2.86
C ASP A 545 -9.03 -13.94 -2.49
N TYR A 546 -8.77 -13.33 -1.32
CA TYR A 546 -9.36 -12.07 -0.87
C TYR A 546 -8.47 -11.35 0.15
N ILE A 547 -8.59 -10.03 0.17
CA ILE A 547 -7.89 -9.15 1.11
C ILE A 547 -8.89 -8.43 1.99
N HIS A 548 -8.60 -8.41 3.29
CA HIS A 548 -9.34 -7.60 4.26
C HIS A 548 -8.55 -6.33 4.58
N ILE A 549 -9.20 -5.20 4.45
CA ILE A 549 -8.63 -3.90 4.85
C ILE A 549 -9.75 -2.99 5.40
N TYR A 550 -9.43 -1.80 5.90
CA TYR A 550 -10.40 -0.89 6.47
C TYR A 550 -10.08 0.58 6.13
N GLN A 551 -11.11 1.41 6.12
CA GLN A 551 -11.03 2.85 5.86
C GLN A 551 -10.46 3.24 4.49
N VAL A 552 -10.58 2.37 3.50
CA VAL A 552 -10.09 2.65 2.14
C VAL A 552 -11.01 3.56 1.35
N THR A 553 -12.23 3.76 1.81
CA THR A 553 -13.23 4.63 1.18
C THR A 553 -13.55 5.89 2.02
N ALA A 554 -13.10 5.95 3.28
CA ALA A 554 -13.49 7.00 4.23
C ALA A 554 -12.61 8.25 4.21
N GLY A 555 -11.35 8.13 3.80
CA GLY A 555 -10.39 9.23 3.86
C GLY A 555 -10.66 10.29 2.78
N LYS A 556 -10.49 11.58 3.13
CA LYS A 556 -10.57 12.71 2.19
C LYS A 556 -9.75 12.50 0.90
N TYR A 557 -8.62 11.80 1.01
CA TYR A 557 -7.67 11.58 -0.07
C TYR A 557 -7.72 10.15 -0.61
N SER A 558 -8.69 9.34 -0.15
CA SER A 558 -8.81 7.94 -0.57
C SER A 558 -9.00 7.82 -2.08
N PHE A 559 -8.19 7.00 -2.72
CA PHE A 559 -8.17 6.76 -4.14
C PHE A 559 -7.85 5.30 -4.46
N ILE A 560 -8.59 4.39 -3.82
CA ILE A 560 -8.46 2.94 -4.03
C ILE A 560 -8.68 2.54 -5.49
N ASP A 561 -9.29 3.42 -6.29
CA ASP A 561 -9.48 3.28 -7.74
C ASP A 561 -8.19 2.91 -8.45
N TRP A 562 -7.04 3.47 -8.02
CA TRP A 562 -5.75 3.15 -8.61
C TRP A 562 -5.43 1.64 -8.48
N PHE A 563 -5.54 1.08 -7.28
CA PHE A 563 -5.25 -0.35 -7.06
C PHE A 563 -6.30 -1.25 -7.73
N ARG A 564 -7.59 -0.86 -7.64
CA ARG A 564 -8.69 -1.59 -8.27
C ARG A 564 -8.58 -1.63 -9.79
N TYR A 565 -8.09 -0.56 -10.41
CA TYR A 565 -7.85 -0.52 -11.86
C TYR A 565 -6.59 -1.29 -12.27
N THR A 566 -5.52 -1.21 -11.45
CA THR A 566 -4.25 -1.87 -11.72
C THR A 566 -4.34 -3.40 -11.54
N PHE A 567 -5.05 -3.85 -10.50
CA PHE A 567 -5.21 -5.26 -10.12
C PHE A 567 -6.69 -5.61 -9.90
N PRO A 568 -7.52 -5.56 -10.96
CA PRO A 568 -8.97 -5.73 -10.85
C PRO A 568 -9.37 -7.14 -10.38
N GLU A 569 -8.51 -8.14 -10.56
CA GLU A 569 -8.69 -9.51 -10.12
C GLU A 569 -8.66 -9.68 -8.59
N ILE A 570 -8.05 -8.75 -7.84
CA ILE A 570 -7.96 -8.84 -6.39
C ILE A 570 -9.29 -8.45 -5.74
N ILE A 571 -9.84 -9.35 -4.93
CA ILE A 571 -11.08 -9.11 -4.17
C ILE A 571 -10.72 -8.46 -2.84
N ILE A 572 -11.28 -7.27 -2.60
CA ILE A 572 -10.99 -6.46 -1.41
C ILE A 572 -12.28 -6.21 -0.66
N SER A 573 -12.25 -6.35 0.67
CA SER A 573 -13.33 -5.91 1.57
C SER A 573 -12.97 -4.60 2.26
N ASP A 574 -13.99 -3.83 2.60
CA ASP A 574 -13.85 -2.61 3.41
C ASP A 574 -14.69 -2.71 4.68
N ARG A 575 -14.03 -2.54 5.83
CA ARG A 575 -14.64 -2.49 7.17
C ARG A 575 -14.89 -1.04 7.60
N GLU A 576 -15.57 -0.28 6.79
CA GLU A 576 -15.85 1.13 7.07
C GLU A 576 -17.06 1.31 7.97
N ILE A 577 -18.13 0.53 7.75
CA ILE A 577 -19.44 0.74 8.35
C ILE A 577 -19.61 -0.10 9.60
N ARG A 578 -19.77 0.56 10.76
CA ARG A 578 -19.85 -0.08 12.09
C ARG A 578 -21.06 0.35 12.92
N ASP A 579 -21.87 1.24 12.40
CA ASP A 579 -22.99 1.89 13.06
C ASP A 579 -24.14 2.14 12.05
N ASP A 580 -25.13 2.92 12.44
CA ASP A 580 -26.30 3.23 11.62
C ASP A 580 -26.30 4.67 11.07
N THR A 581 -25.10 5.25 10.86
CA THR A 581 -24.97 6.63 10.38
C THR A 581 -24.48 6.70 8.96
N ASP A 582 -25.01 7.66 8.16
CA ASP A 582 -24.53 7.99 6.81
C ASP A 582 -24.43 6.78 5.87
N ILE A 583 -25.44 5.93 5.92
CA ILE A 583 -25.40 4.57 5.38
C ILE A 583 -25.37 4.58 3.85
N GLU A 584 -26.25 5.33 3.20
CA GLU A 584 -26.34 5.35 1.74
C GLU A 584 -25.02 5.75 1.10
N ARG A 585 -24.41 6.82 1.59
CA ARG A 585 -23.12 7.30 1.08
C ARG A 585 -22.05 6.22 1.22
N ARG A 586 -21.94 5.60 2.40
CA ARG A 586 -20.88 4.65 2.74
C ARG A 586 -21.06 3.32 1.96
N VAL A 587 -22.28 2.80 1.87
CA VAL A 587 -22.58 1.56 1.12
C VAL A 587 -22.45 1.79 -0.39
N ASN A 588 -22.94 2.93 -0.90
CA ASN A 588 -22.81 3.26 -2.32
C ASN A 588 -21.34 3.41 -2.74
N ASN A 589 -20.51 4.05 -1.88
CA ASN A 589 -19.10 4.20 -2.15
C ASN A 589 -18.36 2.84 -2.19
N THR A 590 -18.72 1.90 -1.31
CA THR A 590 -18.20 0.52 -1.34
C THR A 590 -18.55 -0.19 -2.65
N LEU A 591 -19.81 -0.06 -3.11
CA LEU A 591 -20.24 -0.62 -4.40
C LEU A 591 -19.55 0.06 -5.58
N LEU A 592 -19.47 1.39 -5.57
CA LEU A 592 -18.85 2.19 -6.63
C LEU A 592 -17.38 1.75 -6.87
N LYS A 593 -16.66 1.43 -5.80
CA LYS A 593 -15.24 0.99 -5.86
C LYS A 593 -15.06 -0.53 -6.05
N GLY A 594 -16.12 -1.30 -6.18
CA GLY A 594 -16.07 -2.75 -6.37
C GLY A 594 -15.57 -3.52 -5.16
N LEU A 595 -15.80 -3.00 -3.96
CA LEU A 595 -15.39 -3.62 -2.70
C LEU A 595 -16.49 -4.48 -2.10
N ARG A 596 -16.12 -5.38 -1.19
CA ARG A 596 -17.05 -6.19 -0.42
C ARG A 596 -17.31 -5.54 0.94
N ASN A 597 -18.57 -5.52 1.39
CA ASN A 597 -18.88 -5.01 2.72
C ASN A 597 -18.51 -6.02 3.80
N ASP A 598 -17.64 -5.61 4.73
CA ASP A 598 -17.31 -6.33 5.96
C ASP A 598 -18.21 -5.77 7.08
N ILE A 599 -19.21 -6.54 7.50
CA ILE A 599 -20.22 -6.12 8.45
C ILE A 599 -19.72 -6.32 9.86
N GLU A 600 -19.28 -5.25 10.51
CA GLU A 600 -18.83 -5.23 11.90
C GLU A 600 -19.63 -4.22 12.71
N ILE A 601 -20.59 -4.66 13.51
CA ILE A 601 -21.43 -3.75 14.28
C ILE A 601 -20.89 -3.53 15.69
N TYR A 602 -20.69 -2.26 16.07
CA TYR A 602 -20.21 -1.84 17.39
C TYR A 602 -19.02 -2.67 17.90
N ARG A 603 -18.00 -2.85 17.06
CA ARG A 603 -16.83 -3.70 17.32
C ARG A 603 -17.22 -5.18 17.60
N CYS A 604 -18.10 -5.71 16.76
CA CYS A 604 -18.64 -7.08 16.83
C CYS A 604 -19.42 -7.41 18.13
N ARG A 605 -19.89 -6.40 18.89
CA ARG A 605 -20.72 -6.63 20.05
C ARG A 605 -22.16 -6.93 19.70
N ASP A 606 -22.57 -6.54 18.51
CA ASP A 606 -23.92 -6.74 17.99
C ASP A 606 -23.89 -7.25 16.56
N LEU A 607 -25.05 -7.66 16.06
CA LEU A 607 -25.28 -8.00 14.66
C LEU A 607 -25.98 -6.85 13.93
N ILE A 608 -26.08 -6.91 12.62
CA ILE A 608 -26.64 -5.84 11.79
C ILE A 608 -28.13 -5.53 12.09
N ASP A 609 -28.85 -6.46 12.75
CA ASP A 609 -30.22 -6.26 13.23
C ASP A 609 -30.33 -5.12 14.29
N LYS A 610 -29.18 -4.68 14.85
CA LYS A 610 -29.11 -3.52 15.74
C LYS A 610 -28.86 -2.19 15.03
N THR A 611 -28.70 -2.23 13.74
CA THR A 611 -28.54 -1.08 12.84
C THR A 611 -29.56 -1.20 11.70
N PRO A 612 -30.86 -0.93 12.00
CA PRO A 612 -31.96 -1.27 11.08
C PRO A 612 -31.90 -0.53 9.74
N HIS A 613 -31.36 0.69 9.71
CA HIS A 613 -31.18 1.45 8.48
C HIS A 613 -30.08 0.78 7.61
N TYR A 614 -28.95 0.47 8.20
CA TYR A 614 -27.87 -0.26 7.50
C TYR A 614 -28.36 -1.62 7.00
N GLN A 615 -29.07 -2.40 7.85
CA GLN A 615 -29.65 -3.68 7.46
C GLN A 615 -30.56 -3.55 6.23
N ALA A 616 -31.50 -2.61 6.27
CA ALA A 616 -32.47 -2.42 5.19
C ALA A 616 -31.81 -1.95 3.88
N TYR A 617 -30.87 -1.03 3.94
CA TYR A 617 -30.21 -0.50 2.76
C TYR A 617 -29.23 -1.50 2.14
N LEU A 618 -28.40 -2.17 2.96
CA LEU A 618 -27.46 -3.17 2.50
C LEU A 618 -28.18 -4.35 1.82
N ALA A 619 -29.33 -4.78 2.35
CA ALA A 619 -30.15 -5.82 1.73
C ALA A 619 -30.52 -5.46 0.29
N GLN A 620 -30.93 -4.21 0.04
CA GLN A 620 -31.29 -3.74 -1.31
C GLN A 620 -30.06 -3.70 -2.23
N VAL A 621 -28.92 -3.19 -1.74
CA VAL A 621 -27.67 -3.13 -2.53
C VAL A 621 -27.15 -4.54 -2.82
N ASN A 622 -27.19 -5.47 -1.86
CA ASN A 622 -26.80 -6.86 -2.07
C ASN A 622 -27.74 -7.61 -3.03
N ALA A 623 -29.04 -7.24 -3.08
CA ALA A 623 -29.95 -7.76 -4.10
C ALA A 623 -29.56 -7.28 -5.51
N ILE A 624 -29.16 -6.02 -5.67
CA ILE A 624 -28.62 -5.49 -6.93
C ILE A 624 -27.30 -6.20 -7.31
N LYS A 625 -26.37 -6.39 -6.36
CA LYS A 625 -25.14 -7.15 -6.58
C LYS A 625 -25.45 -8.59 -7.05
N GLY A 626 -26.43 -9.25 -6.43
CA GLY A 626 -26.87 -10.59 -6.82
C GLY A 626 -27.52 -10.64 -8.20
N LYS A 627 -28.34 -9.62 -8.54
CA LYS A 627 -28.98 -9.51 -9.87
C LYS A 627 -27.94 -9.38 -11.00
N TYR A 628 -26.88 -8.63 -10.76
CA TYR A 628 -25.84 -8.33 -11.75
C TYR A 628 -24.48 -8.92 -11.34
N GLU A 629 -24.47 -10.10 -10.71
CA GLU A 629 -23.26 -10.69 -10.12
C GLU A 629 -22.14 -10.89 -11.14
N ASP A 630 -22.45 -11.27 -12.36
CA ASP A 630 -21.46 -11.51 -13.40
C ASP A 630 -20.72 -10.23 -13.81
N LEU A 631 -21.35 -9.06 -13.69
CA LEU A 631 -20.75 -7.77 -13.97
C LEU A 631 -20.11 -7.15 -12.74
N LEU A 632 -20.87 -7.03 -11.63
CA LEU A 632 -20.45 -6.28 -10.45
C LEU A 632 -19.48 -7.03 -9.51
N LEU A 633 -19.52 -8.37 -9.53
CA LEU A 633 -18.74 -9.22 -8.63
C LEU A 633 -17.66 -10.00 -9.35
N VAL A 634 -17.96 -10.57 -10.52
CA VAL A 634 -17.04 -11.37 -11.35
C VAL A 634 -16.34 -10.51 -12.40
N GLY A 635 -16.98 -9.43 -12.84
CA GLY A 635 -16.48 -8.55 -13.88
C GLY A 635 -15.24 -7.75 -13.50
N THR A 636 -14.59 -7.23 -14.52
CA THR A 636 -13.38 -6.40 -14.41
C THR A 636 -13.77 -4.95 -14.11
N TYR A 637 -13.20 -4.38 -13.06
CA TYR A 637 -13.31 -2.96 -12.74
C TYR A 637 -12.58 -2.11 -13.78
N ARG A 638 -13.25 -1.10 -14.35
CA ARG A 638 -12.74 -0.26 -15.45
C ARG A 638 -12.64 1.22 -15.11
N ASP A 639 -12.92 1.58 -13.87
CA ASP A 639 -12.99 2.98 -13.43
C ASP A 639 -13.89 3.82 -14.35
N THR A 640 -13.38 4.88 -14.96
CA THR A 640 -14.11 5.75 -15.88
C THR A 640 -13.92 5.40 -17.34
N GLU A 641 -13.29 4.28 -17.67
CA GLU A 641 -13.08 3.87 -19.04
C GLU A 641 -14.33 3.22 -19.67
N GLY A 642 -14.54 3.49 -20.95
CA GLY A 642 -15.59 2.88 -21.79
C GLY A 642 -16.93 3.62 -21.78
N PHE A 643 -17.05 4.70 -21.04
CA PHE A 643 -18.22 5.59 -21.07
C PHE A 643 -17.84 7.05 -20.88
N THR A 644 -18.74 7.95 -21.20
CA THR A 644 -18.62 9.37 -20.84
C THR A 644 -19.83 9.80 -19.99
N LEU A 645 -19.60 10.77 -19.10
CA LEU A 645 -20.62 11.33 -18.22
C LEU A 645 -20.50 12.87 -18.26
N SER A 646 -21.59 13.54 -18.65
CA SER A 646 -21.55 15.00 -18.88
C SER A 646 -21.54 15.85 -17.61
N ASN A 647 -21.96 15.30 -16.46
CA ASN A 647 -22.11 16.06 -15.22
C ASN A 647 -21.07 15.61 -14.17
N PRO A 648 -20.11 16.47 -13.82
CA PRO A 648 -19.06 16.13 -12.84
C PRO A 648 -19.58 16.00 -11.39
N GLY A 649 -20.82 16.41 -11.11
CA GLY A 649 -21.46 16.22 -9.82
C GLY A 649 -22.03 14.81 -9.61
N ILE A 650 -21.88 13.91 -10.59
CA ILE A 650 -22.22 12.49 -10.52
C ILE A 650 -20.93 11.69 -10.61
N GLU A 651 -20.71 10.81 -9.64
CA GLU A 651 -19.62 9.85 -9.66
C GLU A 651 -20.08 8.56 -10.30
N ALA A 652 -19.30 8.01 -11.23
CA ALA A 652 -19.64 6.74 -11.87
C ALA A 652 -18.42 5.87 -12.14
N ARG A 653 -18.62 4.54 -12.12
CA ARG A 653 -17.59 3.54 -12.43
C ARG A 653 -18.18 2.42 -13.29
N ALA A 654 -17.35 1.93 -14.21
CA ALA A 654 -17.71 0.86 -15.12
C ALA A 654 -17.15 -0.50 -14.70
N TYR A 655 -17.86 -1.55 -15.05
CA TYR A 655 -17.50 -2.95 -14.88
C TYR A 655 -17.80 -3.69 -16.18
N THR A 656 -16.91 -4.57 -16.61
CA THR A 656 -17.11 -5.32 -17.87
C THR A 656 -16.91 -6.82 -17.66
N ASN A 657 -17.75 -7.62 -18.32
CA ASN A 657 -17.58 -9.07 -18.42
C ASN A 657 -18.12 -9.57 -19.75
N GLY A 658 -17.26 -10.18 -20.58
CA GLY A 658 -17.63 -10.57 -21.94
C GLY A 658 -18.16 -9.40 -22.76
N ASP A 659 -19.38 -9.52 -23.27
CA ASP A 659 -20.07 -8.49 -24.04
C ASP A 659 -20.92 -7.53 -23.15
N GLY A 660 -20.92 -7.72 -21.83
CA GLY A 660 -21.67 -6.91 -20.89
C GLY A 660 -20.86 -5.78 -20.26
N MET A 661 -21.51 -4.66 -19.97
CA MET A 661 -21.00 -3.55 -19.18
C MET A 661 -22.05 -3.08 -18.17
N ALA A 662 -21.63 -2.84 -16.94
CA ALA A 662 -22.43 -2.11 -15.95
C ALA A 662 -21.76 -0.77 -15.64
N VAL A 663 -22.55 0.30 -15.54
CA VAL A 663 -22.14 1.60 -15.03
C VAL A 663 -22.87 1.83 -13.72
N VAL A 664 -22.13 1.90 -12.62
CA VAL A 664 -22.63 2.25 -11.28
C VAL A 664 -22.46 3.75 -11.11
N ALA A 665 -23.54 4.46 -10.82
CA ALA A 665 -23.56 5.91 -10.66
C ALA A 665 -24.21 6.32 -9.33
N THR A 666 -23.60 7.27 -8.63
CA THR A 666 -24.10 7.84 -7.38
C THR A 666 -23.76 9.33 -7.29
N ARG A 667 -24.37 10.03 -6.35
CA ARG A 667 -24.07 11.43 -6.08
C ARG A 667 -23.89 11.65 -4.59
N THR A 668 -22.73 12.20 -4.19
CA THR A 668 -22.44 12.49 -2.78
C THR A 668 -22.70 13.94 -2.38
N GLN A 669 -22.77 14.86 -3.35
CA GLN A 669 -22.97 16.28 -3.11
C GLN A 669 -24.39 16.62 -2.69
N GLU A 670 -24.52 17.54 -1.72
CA GLU A 670 -25.81 18.11 -1.31
C GLU A 670 -26.44 18.97 -2.41
N GLY A 671 -27.75 19.17 -2.29
CA GLY A 671 -28.54 20.03 -3.17
C GLY A 671 -29.56 19.29 -4.03
N ALA A 672 -30.20 20.02 -4.95
CA ALA A 672 -31.23 19.47 -5.83
C ALA A 672 -30.67 18.35 -6.72
N ALA A 673 -31.55 17.43 -7.14
CA ALA A 673 -31.17 16.36 -8.07
C ALA A 673 -30.60 16.95 -9.37
N VAL A 674 -29.57 16.29 -9.89
CA VAL A 674 -28.89 16.70 -11.12
C VAL A 674 -29.03 15.65 -12.19
N LYS A 675 -29.02 16.10 -13.45
CA LYS A 675 -29.02 15.24 -14.62
C LYS A 675 -27.61 15.10 -15.19
N GLY A 676 -27.27 13.90 -15.67
CA GLY A 676 -26.07 13.62 -16.44
C GLY A 676 -26.41 12.79 -17.68
N ALA A 677 -25.90 13.20 -18.84
CA ALA A 677 -25.94 12.33 -20.02
C ALA A 677 -24.82 11.28 -19.91
N ILE A 678 -25.15 10.03 -20.20
CA ILE A 678 -24.23 8.91 -20.25
C ILE A 678 -24.17 8.39 -21.68
N GLU A 679 -22.96 8.28 -22.23
CA GLU A 679 -22.73 7.65 -23.53
C GLU A 679 -21.79 6.45 -23.33
N VAL A 680 -22.17 5.30 -23.86
CA VAL A 680 -21.40 4.05 -23.82
C VAL A 680 -21.15 3.58 -25.26
N PRO A 681 -20.07 4.07 -25.89
CA PRO A 681 -19.80 3.77 -27.30
C PRO A 681 -19.67 2.28 -27.57
N GLY A 682 -20.37 1.79 -28.61
CA GLY A 682 -20.35 0.38 -28.99
C GLY A 682 -21.23 -0.54 -28.14
N TYR A 683 -22.05 0.03 -27.25
CA TYR A 683 -22.98 -0.73 -26.41
C TYR A 683 -24.40 -0.22 -26.54
N ARG A 684 -25.38 -1.09 -26.30
CA ARG A 684 -26.79 -0.81 -26.23
C ARG A 684 -27.31 -0.99 -24.80
N PHE A 685 -28.05 -0.04 -24.30
CA PHE A 685 -28.71 -0.14 -23.00
C PHE A 685 -29.71 -1.32 -22.96
N THR A 686 -29.73 -2.06 -21.88
CA THR A 686 -30.63 -3.19 -21.66
C THR A 686 -31.59 -2.95 -20.51
N GLU A 687 -31.11 -2.58 -19.36
CA GLU A 687 -31.89 -2.33 -18.15
C GLU A 687 -31.17 -1.50 -17.11
N ALA A 688 -31.87 -1.07 -16.07
CA ALA A 688 -31.25 -0.44 -14.89
C ALA A 688 -31.93 -0.90 -13.59
N SER A 689 -31.21 -0.79 -12.49
CA SER A 689 -31.73 -0.85 -11.13
C SER A 689 -31.39 0.44 -10.39
N THR A 690 -32.32 0.97 -9.61
CA THR A 690 -32.16 2.26 -8.93
C THR A 690 -32.58 2.16 -7.46
N LEU A 691 -31.94 2.96 -6.59
CA LEU A 691 -32.33 3.18 -5.20
C LEU A 691 -32.46 4.67 -4.91
N GLY A 692 -33.25 5.01 -3.90
CA GLY A 692 -33.56 6.40 -3.58
C GLY A 692 -34.54 7.01 -4.60
N GLY A 693 -34.28 8.24 -5.00
CA GLY A 693 -35.02 9.00 -6.02
C GLY A 693 -34.43 8.92 -7.42
N ALA A 694 -33.44 8.04 -7.65
CA ALA A 694 -32.73 7.91 -8.92
C ALA A 694 -33.67 7.55 -10.08
N ARG A 695 -33.46 8.19 -11.25
CA ARG A 695 -34.20 7.93 -12.48
C ARG A 695 -33.26 7.74 -13.64
N VAL A 696 -33.58 6.79 -14.52
CA VAL A 696 -32.85 6.51 -15.76
C VAL A 696 -33.80 6.66 -16.91
N SER A 697 -33.39 7.33 -17.98
CA SER A 697 -34.22 7.42 -19.21
C SER A 697 -34.43 6.05 -19.84
N ALA A 698 -35.51 5.89 -20.61
CA ALA A 698 -35.89 4.62 -21.22
C ALA A 698 -34.80 4.05 -22.18
N ASP A 699 -33.99 4.90 -22.73
CA ASP A 699 -32.84 4.54 -23.61
C ASP A 699 -31.50 4.42 -22.89
N GLY A 700 -31.48 4.64 -21.56
CA GLY A 700 -30.26 4.58 -20.72
C GLY A 700 -29.23 5.68 -20.96
N ARG A 701 -29.63 6.76 -21.68
CA ARG A 701 -28.71 7.84 -22.03
C ARG A 701 -28.68 8.98 -21.03
N GLU A 702 -29.59 8.99 -20.07
CA GLU A 702 -29.70 10.05 -19.08
C GLU A 702 -29.97 9.46 -17.69
N VAL A 703 -29.25 9.93 -16.69
CA VAL A 703 -29.49 9.60 -15.29
C VAL A 703 -29.76 10.87 -14.49
N THR A 704 -30.75 10.81 -13.60
CA THR A 704 -31.04 11.89 -12.63
C THR A 704 -30.84 11.36 -11.23
N LEU A 705 -29.94 12.01 -10.45
CA LEU A 705 -29.61 11.58 -9.11
C LEU A 705 -29.71 12.75 -8.11
N GLY A 706 -30.48 12.52 -7.03
CA GLY A 706 -30.40 13.30 -5.80
C GLY A 706 -29.21 12.88 -4.94
N GLN A 707 -29.09 13.48 -3.77
CA GLN A 707 -28.04 13.13 -2.83
C GLN A 707 -28.18 11.67 -2.37
N TYR A 708 -27.09 10.91 -2.48
CA TYR A 708 -26.96 9.48 -2.14
C TYR A 708 -27.88 8.53 -2.93
N ASP A 709 -28.51 9.01 -3.99
CA ASP A 709 -29.18 8.13 -4.92
C ASP A 709 -28.18 7.20 -5.63
N LEU A 710 -28.64 5.99 -5.97
CA LEU A 710 -27.86 4.98 -6.66
C LEU A 710 -28.55 4.53 -7.94
N ALA A 711 -27.81 4.44 -9.04
CA ALA A 711 -28.24 3.81 -10.28
C ALA A 711 -27.17 2.81 -10.77
N VAL A 712 -27.63 1.64 -11.21
CA VAL A 712 -26.82 0.66 -11.93
C VAL A 712 -27.45 0.47 -13.30
N LEU A 713 -26.72 0.91 -14.33
CA LEU A 713 -27.17 0.82 -15.73
C LEU A 713 -26.40 -0.33 -16.39
N VAL A 714 -27.10 -1.19 -17.13
CA VAL A 714 -26.51 -2.36 -17.79
C VAL A 714 -26.64 -2.21 -19.29
N TYR A 715 -25.58 -2.56 -19.98
CA TYR A 715 -25.43 -2.45 -21.42
C TYR A 715 -24.85 -3.75 -22.01
N GLU A 716 -25.20 -4.04 -23.25
CA GLU A 716 -24.63 -5.11 -24.05
C GLU A 716 -23.97 -4.55 -25.31
N LYS A 717 -22.85 -5.13 -25.71
CA LYS A 717 -22.10 -4.75 -26.90
C LYS A 717 -22.99 -4.87 -28.14
N THR A 718 -23.00 -3.84 -28.97
CA THR A 718 -23.68 -3.89 -30.28
C THR A 718 -22.90 -4.78 -31.21
N LYS A 719 -23.58 -5.73 -31.85
CA LYS A 719 -22.99 -6.66 -32.84
C LYS A 719 -22.55 -5.91 -34.10
#